data_8494d2f387c17b0e88357d397facefc2
#
_entry.id   8494d2f387c17b0e88357d397facefc2
#
_cell.length_a   1.000
_cell.length_b   1.000
_cell.length_c   1.000
_cell.angle_alpha   90.00
_cell.angle_beta   90.00
_cell.angle_gamma   90.00
#
_symmetry.space_group_name_H-M   'P 1'
#
loop_
_entity.id
_entity.type
_entity.pdbx_description
1 polymer ?
#
loop_
_entity_poly.entity_id
_entity_poly.type
_entity_poly.pdbx_seq_one_letter_code
_entity_poly.pdbx_strand_id
1 'polypeptide(L)'
;MRFLLFTLLLLSATPQLQAAPPNIIFILADDLGYGDLGCYGQKHIATPNIDQLAAEGIRFTQAYAGGSVCTPSRSALMTGLHGGHTPARDNVPHYPTYLDDEDVTVAEVLKSVGYQTSGIGKWSLGDAGTPGAALNQGFDHWFGYLNQDHAHYYFTEYLDSDAGRREIPDNAVTHKHYSHDLMTDRALKFIRDAKDGPFFCYAAYTVPHFSSHDEDPDGLAVPSTEPYSDRQWPEKAKKYAAMVHRLDRDVGRIRALLDELGLAENTLLIFSSDNGGHSTVWKDFQTSGPLRGYKRDLYEGGIRVPFIARWPGTIPAGKVSHEVIAFQDMLPTFAHLAGAKTPANLDGINVTAALKGEALTSPHEALFWDYGHCRPFYDQAVRLGDWKGVRLGKEKGRMQLYDLATDLGETKDVAQDHPEVVARIAAIMDQAMTPNARYPIGQVYKGGAIWLAANHHPSQSKLPPLAKPGDRGYLNAEFVFDPKNAPTPQCHSSSIVELPDGQLAATWFGGTNEPHIDNSIWFSRQVNGEWQKPLEVVDGSEGEDSDRRTGNPVLFQPKDGPLLLFYKVVPLENGRASNWWGMMTRSEDGGRTWAAPWKLGTDAKLGSSPHLLGPVKNKPLQLADGTLLCPSSTEHDGWRVHFELTRDFGKTWEIIGPINDAKNFNAIQPSILTHADGRLQVLCRSQEGVVAQSWSNDAGKTWGPFTATALPNPNSGTDAVTLADGRQLIVYNHTLKRAPFPANRSVLNVAVSTDGRKWKPVLTLEQEKGEFSYPAVIQTTDGKVHITYTWKRETIKHVALDPNQL
;
A
#
# COMPACT_ATOMS: atom_id res chain seq x y z
N MET A 1 -74.05 20.03 -59.97
CA MET A 1 -73.48 20.08 -58.65
C MET A 1 -72.70 18.74 -58.42
N ARG A 2 -71.32 18.78 -58.50
CA ARG A 2 -70.45 17.61 -58.24
C ARG A 2 -69.84 17.82 -56.89
N PHE A 3 -70.11 16.99 -55.92
CA PHE A 3 -69.47 16.94 -54.66
C PHE A 3 -68.17 16.13 -54.79
N LEU A 4 -67.02 16.79 -54.55
CA LEU A 4 -65.73 16.12 -54.34
C LEU A 4 -65.66 15.72 -52.88
N LEU A 5 -65.50 14.42 -52.59
CA LEU A 5 -65.10 13.86 -51.31
C LEU A 5 -63.58 13.93 -51.23
N PHE A 6 -63.06 14.74 -50.35
CA PHE A 6 -61.63 14.69 -49.90
C PHE A 6 -61.49 13.65 -48.83
N THR A 7 -60.86 12.53 -49.09
CA THR A 7 -60.48 11.53 -48.05
C THR A 7 -59.17 11.95 -47.45
N LEU A 8 -59.19 12.40 -46.18
CA LEU A 8 -58.00 12.67 -45.41
C LEU A 8 -57.38 11.31 -44.96
N LEU A 9 -56.21 10.92 -45.50
CA LEU A 9 -55.37 9.87 -44.95
C LEU A 9 -54.63 10.39 -43.74
N LEU A 10 -55.08 10.05 -42.53
CA LEU A 10 -54.28 10.16 -41.28
C LEU A 10 -53.18 9.11 -41.30
N LEU A 11 -51.92 9.49 -41.65
CA LEU A 11 -50.74 8.73 -41.34
C LEU A 11 -50.57 8.72 -39.83
N SER A 12 -50.98 7.64 -39.18
CA SER A 12 -50.60 7.34 -37.81
C SER A 12 -49.10 6.99 -37.82
N ALA A 13 -48.23 7.96 -37.46
CA ALA A 13 -46.86 7.70 -37.07
C ALA A 13 -46.92 6.86 -35.78
N THR A 14 -46.77 5.56 -35.88
CA THR A 14 -46.47 4.71 -34.73
C THR A 14 -45.16 5.21 -34.13
N PRO A 15 -45.11 5.59 -32.86
CA PRO A 15 -43.86 5.88 -32.23
C PRO A 15 -43.01 4.62 -32.33
N GLN A 16 -41.88 4.74 -32.99
CA GLN A 16 -40.86 3.70 -33.00
C GLN A 16 -40.44 3.56 -31.55
N LEU A 17 -40.85 2.48 -30.86
CA LEU A 17 -40.34 2.15 -29.53
C LEU A 17 -38.81 2.09 -29.66
N GLN A 18 -38.13 3.10 -29.18
CA GLN A 18 -36.69 3.08 -29.07
C GLN A 18 -36.35 1.91 -28.13
N ALA A 19 -35.57 0.95 -28.60
CA ALA A 19 -35.19 -0.21 -27.79
C ALA A 19 -34.60 0.30 -26.46
N ALA A 20 -34.96 -0.30 -25.36
CA ALA A 20 -34.42 0.06 -24.07
C ALA A 20 -32.89 -0.06 -24.11
N PRO A 21 -32.14 0.90 -23.52
CA PRO A 21 -30.69 0.82 -23.49
C PRO A 21 -30.26 -0.47 -22.80
N PRO A 22 -29.21 -1.19 -23.27
CA PRO A 22 -28.82 -2.47 -22.72
C PRO A 22 -28.20 -2.33 -21.33
N ASN A 23 -28.39 -3.31 -20.48
CA ASN A 23 -27.50 -3.48 -19.33
C ASN A 23 -26.09 -3.81 -19.82
N ILE A 24 -25.08 -3.35 -19.09
CA ILE A 24 -23.68 -3.61 -19.42
C ILE A 24 -23.02 -4.24 -18.19
N ILE A 25 -22.45 -5.44 -18.39
CA ILE A 25 -21.63 -6.10 -17.38
C ILE A 25 -20.24 -6.31 -17.97
N PHE A 26 -19.22 -5.74 -17.32
CA PHE A 26 -17.83 -5.92 -17.70
C PHE A 26 -17.11 -6.70 -16.61
N ILE A 27 -16.78 -7.97 -16.89
CA ILE A 27 -16.00 -8.83 -15.99
C ILE A 27 -14.54 -8.71 -16.40
N LEU A 28 -13.70 -8.27 -15.48
CA LEU A 28 -12.28 -8.09 -15.69
C LEU A 28 -11.49 -8.98 -14.74
N ALA A 29 -10.69 -9.90 -15.28
CA ALA A 29 -9.70 -10.66 -14.53
C ALA A 29 -8.43 -9.81 -14.31
N ASP A 30 -7.61 -10.17 -13.35
CA ASP A 30 -6.32 -9.55 -13.03
C ASP A 30 -5.20 -10.53 -13.35
N ASP A 31 -4.32 -10.19 -14.28
CA ASP A 31 -3.20 -11.03 -14.74
C ASP A 31 -3.59 -12.37 -15.39
N LEU A 32 -4.73 -12.48 -16.01
CA LEU A 32 -5.12 -13.69 -16.77
C LEU A 32 -4.52 -13.62 -18.18
N GLY A 33 -3.69 -14.60 -18.51
CA GLY A 33 -3.02 -14.66 -19.81
C GLY A 33 -3.96 -15.02 -20.96
N TYR A 34 -3.54 -14.67 -22.19
CA TYR A 34 -4.27 -14.98 -23.43
C TYR A 34 -4.53 -16.48 -23.58
N GLY A 35 -3.57 -17.33 -23.15
CA GLY A 35 -3.64 -18.80 -23.24
C GLY A 35 -4.28 -19.51 -22.05
N ASP A 36 -4.87 -18.80 -21.10
CA ASP A 36 -5.40 -19.42 -19.86
C ASP A 36 -6.82 -19.98 -19.98
N LEU A 37 -7.50 -19.73 -21.09
CA LEU A 37 -8.89 -20.15 -21.32
C LEU A 37 -8.98 -21.27 -22.38
N GLY A 38 -9.90 -22.22 -22.19
CA GLY A 38 -10.14 -23.31 -23.14
C GLY A 38 -10.42 -22.84 -24.55
N CYS A 39 -11.29 -21.82 -24.72
CA CYS A 39 -11.61 -21.23 -26.02
C CYS A 39 -10.41 -20.46 -26.64
N TYR A 40 -9.32 -20.22 -25.93
CA TYR A 40 -8.05 -19.69 -26.44
C TYR A 40 -6.91 -20.71 -26.47
N GLY A 41 -7.23 -22.01 -26.25
CA GLY A 41 -6.30 -23.11 -26.43
C GLY A 41 -5.70 -23.73 -25.16
N GLN A 42 -6.15 -23.34 -23.95
CA GLN A 42 -5.76 -23.96 -22.70
C GLN A 42 -6.19 -25.44 -22.65
N LYS A 43 -5.29 -26.32 -22.24
CA LYS A 43 -5.53 -27.77 -22.21
C LYS A 43 -5.54 -28.36 -20.80
N HIS A 44 -5.03 -27.65 -19.82
CA HIS A 44 -4.85 -28.12 -18.46
C HIS A 44 -5.90 -27.54 -17.49
N ILE A 45 -6.24 -26.27 -17.66
CA ILE A 45 -7.20 -25.57 -16.83
C ILE A 45 -8.56 -25.60 -17.53
N ALA A 46 -9.59 -26.08 -16.86
CA ALA A 46 -10.94 -26.13 -17.39
C ALA A 46 -11.69 -24.81 -17.12
N THR A 47 -12.21 -24.20 -18.20
CA THR A 47 -13.00 -22.96 -18.14
C THR A 47 -14.35 -23.10 -18.89
N PRO A 48 -15.18 -24.10 -18.52
CA PRO A 48 -16.37 -24.45 -19.29
C PRO A 48 -17.41 -23.34 -19.38
N ASN A 49 -17.54 -22.48 -18.38
CA ASN A 49 -18.51 -21.38 -18.37
C ASN A 49 -18.07 -20.21 -19.25
N ILE A 50 -16.77 -19.88 -19.24
CA ILE A 50 -16.19 -18.85 -20.11
C ILE A 50 -16.16 -19.37 -21.56
N ASP A 51 -15.85 -20.65 -21.77
CA ASP A 51 -15.89 -21.29 -23.08
C ASP A 51 -17.32 -21.30 -23.65
N GLN A 52 -18.32 -21.53 -22.80
CA GLN A 52 -19.73 -21.42 -23.17
C GLN A 52 -20.13 -19.97 -23.49
N LEU A 53 -19.62 -18.99 -22.75
CA LEU A 53 -19.83 -17.57 -23.04
C LEU A 53 -19.31 -17.23 -24.45
N ALA A 54 -18.12 -17.74 -24.83
CA ALA A 54 -17.56 -17.59 -26.17
C ALA A 54 -18.39 -18.31 -27.24
N ALA A 55 -18.92 -19.48 -26.94
CA ALA A 55 -19.79 -20.24 -27.84
C ALA A 55 -21.15 -19.57 -28.08
N GLU A 56 -21.67 -18.86 -27.09
CA GLU A 56 -22.93 -18.12 -27.16
C GLU A 56 -22.78 -16.68 -27.67
N GLY A 57 -21.56 -16.20 -27.86
CA GLY A 57 -21.23 -14.83 -28.25
C GLY A 57 -20.13 -14.73 -29.30
N ILE A 58 -19.32 -13.71 -29.19
CA ILE A 58 -18.17 -13.42 -30.05
C ILE A 58 -16.88 -13.43 -29.24
N ARG A 59 -15.84 -14.04 -29.81
CA ARG A 59 -14.47 -14.08 -29.26
C ARG A 59 -13.54 -13.28 -30.17
N PHE A 60 -12.80 -12.34 -29.59
CA PHE A 60 -11.81 -11.54 -30.31
C PHE A 60 -10.43 -12.17 -30.22
N THR A 61 -9.72 -12.26 -31.33
CA THR A 61 -8.34 -12.73 -31.39
C THR A 61 -7.33 -11.61 -31.27
N GLN A 62 -7.75 -10.35 -31.44
CA GLN A 62 -6.89 -9.16 -31.47
C GLN A 62 -7.45 -8.04 -30.58
N ALA A 63 -7.77 -8.40 -29.33
CA ALA A 63 -8.15 -7.42 -28.32
C ALA A 63 -6.96 -7.07 -27.44
N TYR A 64 -6.83 -5.78 -27.13
CA TYR A 64 -5.69 -5.25 -26.42
C TYR A 64 -6.07 -4.55 -25.13
N ALA A 65 -5.34 -4.86 -24.06
CA ALA A 65 -5.37 -4.11 -22.82
C ALA A 65 -4.81 -2.69 -23.02
N GLY A 66 -5.18 -1.76 -22.17
CA GLY A 66 -4.69 -0.38 -22.23
C GLY A 66 -3.23 -0.21 -21.79
N GLY A 67 -2.63 -1.23 -21.16
CA GLY A 67 -1.26 -1.25 -20.70
C GLY A 67 -0.79 -2.66 -20.36
N SER A 68 0.50 -2.84 -20.12
CA SER A 68 1.08 -4.12 -19.73
C SER A 68 1.05 -4.38 -18.21
N VAL A 69 0.40 -3.49 -17.44
CA VAL A 69 0.15 -3.59 -16.00
C VAL A 69 -1.21 -2.98 -15.64
N CYS A 70 -1.73 -3.37 -14.47
CA CYS A 70 -3.10 -3.13 -14.04
C CYS A 70 -3.56 -1.66 -14.12
N THR A 71 -2.88 -0.75 -13.45
CA THR A 71 -3.33 0.66 -13.29
C THR A 71 -3.49 1.39 -14.62
N PRO A 72 -2.49 1.49 -15.52
CA PRO A 72 -2.67 2.18 -16.80
C PRO A 72 -3.71 1.50 -17.68
N SER A 73 -3.83 0.17 -17.62
CA SER A 73 -4.83 -0.55 -18.38
C SER A 73 -6.26 -0.24 -17.90
N ARG A 74 -6.48 -0.24 -16.59
CA ARG A 74 -7.78 0.13 -15.98
C ARG A 74 -8.10 1.61 -16.22
N SER A 75 -7.10 2.48 -16.21
CA SER A 75 -7.25 3.89 -16.54
C SER A 75 -7.69 4.09 -18.00
N ALA A 76 -7.06 3.39 -18.95
CA ALA A 76 -7.45 3.43 -20.35
C ALA A 76 -8.89 2.92 -20.57
N LEU A 77 -9.27 1.83 -19.91
CA LEU A 77 -10.64 1.29 -19.94
C LEU A 77 -11.67 2.32 -19.48
N MET A 78 -11.38 3.03 -18.39
CA MET A 78 -12.31 3.97 -17.77
C MET A 78 -12.38 5.31 -18.51
N THR A 79 -11.25 5.81 -19.00
CA THR A 79 -11.17 7.18 -19.54
C THR A 79 -11.24 7.27 -21.08
N GLY A 80 -11.09 6.15 -21.79
CA GLY A 80 -11.06 6.17 -23.26
C GLY A 80 -9.74 6.71 -23.84
N LEU A 81 -8.68 6.81 -23.02
CA LEU A 81 -7.37 7.34 -23.38
C LEU A 81 -6.31 6.24 -23.33
N HIS A 82 -5.39 6.20 -24.31
CA HIS A 82 -4.29 5.22 -24.28
C HIS A 82 -3.19 5.57 -23.27
N GLY A 83 -2.23 4.68 -23.01
CA GLY A 83 -1.20 4.81 -21.98
C GLY A 83 -0.45 6.15 -21.95
N GLY A 84 -0.16 6.72 -23.13
CA GLY A 84 0.53 8.02 -23.24
C GLY A 84 -0.29 9.25 -22.86
N HIS A 85 -1.62 9.15 -22.83
CA HIS A 85 -2.55 10.24 -22.50
C HIS A 85 -3.30 10.02 -21.19
N THR A 86 -3.49 8.75 -20.78
CA THR A 86 -4.24 8.42 -19.57
C THR A 86 -3.64 9.06 -18.29
N PRO A 87 -4.46 9.48 -17.32
CA PRO A 87 -3.95 10.14 -16.11
C PRO A 87 -3.15 9.22 -15.18
N ALA A 88 -3.47 7.93 -15.14
CA ALA A 88 -2.79 6.96 -14.27
C ALA A 88 -1.95 5.98 -15.10
N ARG A 89 -0.60 6.05 -14.99
CA ARG A 89 0.33 5.50 -15.99
C ARG A 89 1.20 4.34 -15.55
N ASP A 90 1.29 4.00 -14.28
CA ASP A 90 2.09 2.86 -13.81
C ASP A 90 1.59 2.36 -12.45
N ASN A 91 1.85 1.08 -12.17
CA ASN A 91 1.75 0.49 -10.84
C ASN A 91 3.00 0.86 -10.05
N VAL A 92 3.05 2.04 -9.48
CA VAL A 92 4.17 2.42 -8.61
C VAL A 92 3.78 2.07 -7.20
N PRO A 93 4.44 1.09 -6.55
CA PRO A 93 4.18 0.76 -5.16
C PRO A 93 4.20 2.02 -4.31
N HIS A 94 3.17 2.22 -3.50
CA HIS A 94 3.09 3.31 -2.55
C HIS A 94 2.93 4.71 -3.14
N TYR A 95 2.51 4.82 -4.40
CA TYR A 95 2.23 6.10 -5.04
C TYR A 95 0.74 6.44 -4.99
N PRO A 96 0.35 7.72 -4.76
CA PRO A 96 -1.04 8.12 -4.92
C PRO A 96 -1.38 8.08 -6.40
N THR A 97 -1.82 6.91 -6.85
CA THR A 97 -2.39 6.76 -8.17
C THR A 97 -3.87 7.10 -8.07
N TYR A 98 -4.30 8.19 -8.68
CA TYR A 98 -5.71 8.57 -8.71
C TYR A 98 -6.03 9.38 -9.95
N LEU A 99 -7.31 9.29 -10.37
CA LEU A 99 -7.92 10.18 -11.35
C LEU A 99 -8.20 11.53 -10.68
N ASP A 100 -8.15 12.60 -11.45
CA ASP A 100 -8.55 13.92 -11.01
C ASP A 100 -10.06 14.16 -11.23
N ASP A 101 -10.65 15.20 -10.64
CA ASP A 101 -12.08 15.50 -10.77
C ASP A 101 -12.48 15.82 -12.22
N GLU A 102 -11.54 16.27 -13.04
CA GLU A 102 -11.74 16.61 -14.46
C GLU A 102 -11.70 15.40 -15.39
N ASP A 103 -11.19 14.26 -14.93
CA ASP A 103 -11.15 13.02 -15.71
C ASP A 103 -12.54 12.44 -15.83
N VAL A 104 -12.97 12.14 -17.04
CA VAL A 104 -14.29 11.57 -17.32
C VAL A 104 -14.20 10.07 -17.49
N THR A 105 -15.03 9.33 -16.76
CA THR A 105 -15.05 7.88 -16.77
C THR A 105 -16.26 7.28 -17.49
N VAL A 106 -16.17 6.02 -17.88
CA VAL A 106 -17.30 5.20 -18.36
C VAL A 106 -18.50 5.28 -17.42
N ALA A 107 -18.26 5.19 -16.10
CA ALA A 107 -19.34 5.18 -15.12
C ALA A 107 -20.08 6.53 -15.07
N GLU A 108 -19.36 7.66 -15.15
CA GLU A 108 -19.96 9.00 -15.20
C GLU A 108 -20.78 9.19 -16.47
N VAL A 109 -20.27 8.77 -17.63
CA VAL A 109 -20.96 8.86 -18.90
C VAL A 109 -22.27 8.08 -18.87
N LEU A 110 -22.26 6.85 -18.39
CA LEU A 110 -23.43 5.99 -18.28
C LEU A 110 -24.44 6.52 -17.24
N LYS A 111 -23.96 6.97 -16.10
CA LYS A 111 -24.79 7.60 -15.06
C LYS A 111 -25.51 8.83 -15.57
N SER A 112 -24.88 9.64 -16.43
CA SER A 112 -25.48 10.86 -17.00
C SER A 112 -26.76 10.60 -17.82
N VAL A 113 -26.97 9.35 -18.27
CA VAL A 113 -28.16 8.91 -19.02
C VAL A 113 -29.03 7.90 -18.26
N GLY A 114 -28.88 7.85 -16.93
CA GLY A 114 -29.77 7.14 -16.03
C GLY A 114 -29.42 5.69 -15.73
N TYR A 115 -28.20 5.25 -16.02
CA TYR A 115 -27.73 3.94 -15.56
C TYR A 115 -27.48 3.97 -14.05
N GLN A 116 -27.86 2.88 -13.37
CA GLN A 116 -27.34 2.57 -12.05
C GLN A 116 -25.95 1.95 -12.22
N THR A 117 -24.97 2.46 -11.48
CA THR A 117 -23.56 2.07 -11.67
C THR A 117 -22.99 1.39 -10.44
N SER A 118 -22.36 0.23 -10.61
CA SER A 118 -21.66 -0.45 -9.53
C SER A 118 -20.27 -0.93 -9.96
N GLY A 119 -19.27 -0.56 -9.17
CA GLY A 119 -17.95 -1.12 -9.27
C GLY A 119 -17.70 -2.13 -8.15
N ILE A 120 -17.13 -3.27 -8.48
CA ILE A 120 -16.90 -4.38 -7.55
C ILE A 120 -15.53 -4.98 -7.83
N GLY A 121 -14.69 -5.11 -6.79
CA GLY A 121 -13.37 -5.69 -6.91
C GLY A 121 -12.24 -4.68 -6.82
N LYS A 122 -11.26 -4.74 -7.72
CA LYS A 122 -10.06 -3.91 -7.71
C LYS A 122 -10.23 -2.65 -8.57
N TRP A 123 -10.07 -1.48 -7.94
CA TRP A 123 -10.13 -0.18 -8.62
C TRP A 123 -8.76 0.28 -9.15
N SER A 124 -7.83 0.57 -8.26
CA SER A 124 -6.46 1.04 -8.56
C SER A 124 -6.37 2.42 -9.23
N LEU A 125 -7.42 3.23 -9.17
CA LEU A 125 -7.48 4.57 -9.79
C LEU A 125 -7.82 5.67 -8.78
N GLY A 126 -7.70 5.39 -7.50
CA GLY A 126 -7.87 6.37 -6.43
C GLY A 126 -8.31 5.74 -5.12
N ASP A 127 -7.62 6.11 -4.05
CA ASP A 127 -7.90 5.65 -2.68
C ASP A 127 -9.08 6.42 -2.08
N ALA A 128 -9.58 5.92 -0.95
CA ALA A 128 -10.59 6.63 -0.16
C ALA A 128 -10.11 8.06 0.18
N GLY A 129 -10.97 9.05 -0.06
CA GLY A 129 -10.67 10.45 0.20
C GLY A 129 -9.89 11.18 -0.91
N THR A 130 -9.54 10.49 -2.00
CA THR A 130 -9.00 11.14 -3.21
C THR A 130 -10.12 11.51 -4.19
N PRO A 131 -9.90 12.47 -5.11
CA PRO A 131 -10.84 12.73 -6.21
C PRO A 131 -11.14 11.48 -7.04
N GLY A 132 -10.11 10.65 -7.27
CA GLY A 132 -10.21 9.43 -8.05
C GLY A 132 -10.86 8.23 -7.33
N ALA A 133 -11.37 8.38 -6.09
CA ALA A 133 -12.12 7.30 -5.45
C ALA A 133 -13.34 6.91 -6.31
N ALA A 134 -13.62 5.61 -6.40
CA ALA A 134 -14.62 5.08 -7.33
C ALA A 134 -16.00 5.77 -7.23
N LEU A 135 -16.45 6.11 -6.01
CA LEU A 135 -17.70 6.82 -5.79
C LEU A 135 -17.69 8.28 -6.30
N ASN A 136 -16.52 8.91 -6.38
CA ASN A 136 -16.34 10.24 -6.98
C ASN A 136 -16.25 10.17 -8.51
N GLN A 137 -15.97 9.00 -9.05
CA GLN A 137 -15.76 8.73 -10.48
C GLN A 137 -16.96 8.02 -11.12
N GLY A 138 -18.18 8.36 -10.68
CA GLY A 138 -19.43 7.99 -11.31
C GLY A 138 -20.08 6.70 -10.82
N PHE A 139 -19.48 5.91 -9.95
CA PHE A 139 -20.13 4.75 -9.37
C PHE A 139 -21.12 5.13 -8.25
N ASP A 140 -22.36 4.63 -8.32
CA ASP A 140 -23.34 4.75 -7.24
C ASP A 140 -23.02 3.81 -6.08
N HIS A 141 -22.46 2.65 -6.41
CA HIS A 141 -22.10 1.60 -5.48
C HIS A 141 -20.67 1.14 -5.70
N TRP A 142 -19.95 0.95 -4.61
CA TRP A 142 -18.62 0.35 -4.61
C TRP A 142 -18.53 -0.78 -3.57
N PHE A 143 -17.84 -1.87 -3.94
CA PHE A 143 -17.48 -2.92 -3.00
C PHE A 143 -16.19 -3.63 -3.43
N GLY A 144 -15.10 -3.46 -2.69
CA GLY A 144 -13.83 -4.11 -3.03
C GLY A 144 -12.63 -3.34 -2.54
N TYR A 145 -11.59 -3.33 -3.35
CA TYR A 145 -10.31 -2.71 -3.07
C TYR A 145 -10.15 -1.41 -3.86
N LEU A 146 -10.09 -0.29 -3.19
CA LEU A 146 -9.77 0.98 -3.84
C LEU A 146 -8.29 1.03 -4.24
N ASN A 147 -7.41 0.50 -3.39
CA ASN A 147 -5.97 0.59 -3.52
C ASN A 147 -5.34 -0.64 -4.20
N GLN A 148 -4.26 -0.40 -4.97
CA GLN A 148 -3.51 -1.43 -5.69
C GLN A 148 -2.85 -2.45 -4.75
N ASP A 149 -2.21 -2.00 -3.67
CA ASP A 149 -1.49 -2.88 -2.75
C ASP A 149 -2.45 -3.68 -1.85
N HIS A 150 -3.57 -3.07 -1.43
CA HIS A 150 -4.62 -3.75 -0.68
C HIS A 150 -5.23 -4.93 -1.45
N ALA A 151 -5.32 -4.83 -2.78
CA ALA A 151 -5.84 -5.90 -3.62
C ALA A 151 -4.96 -7.17 -3.67
N HIS A 152 -3.81 -7.16 -3.00
CA HIS A 152 -2.95 -8.33 -2.81
C HIS A 152 -3.36 -9.23 -1.63
N TYR A 153 -4.34 -8.84 -0.79
CA TYR A 153 -4.78 -9.62 0.35
C TYR A 153 -6.08 -10.36 0.04
N TYR A 154 -6.01 -11.65 -0.30
CA TYR A 154 -7.17 -12.46 -0.67
C TYR A 154 -8.08 -12.79 0.51
N PHE A 155 -7.53 -12.92 1.71
CA PHE A 155 -8.27 -13.05 2.96
C PHE A 155 -8.16 -11.76 3.77
N THR A 156 -8.48 -10.64 3.13
CA THR A 156 -8.40 -9.30 3.73
C THR A 156 -9.29 -9.15 4.97
N GLU A 157 -8.84 -8.34 5.94
CA GLU A 157 -9.60 -8.02 7.14
C GLU A 157 -10.70 -6.98 6.90
N TYR A 158 -10.73 -6.34 5.73
CA TYR A 158 -11.76 -5.38 5.34
C TYR A 158 -11.85 -5.23 3.82
N LEU A 159 -12.99 -4.66 3.36
CA LEU A 159 -13.18 -4.15 2.01
C LEU A 159 -13.80 -2.76 2.09
N ASP A 160 -13.48 -1.90 1.12
CA ASP A 160 -14.13 -0.62 0.97
C ASP A 160 -15.53 -0.79 0.36
N SER A 161 -16.49 0.02 0.81
CA SER A 161 -17.86 -0.01 0.30
C SER A 161 -18.48 1.40 0.22
N ASP A 162 -19.63 1.51 -0.42
CA ASP A 162 -20.46 2.71 -0.46
C ASP A 162 -20.85 3.23 0.95
N ALA A 163 -20.96 2.34 1.92
CA ALA A 163 -21.20 2.68 3.33
C ALA A 163 -19.91 2.94 4.13
N GLY A 164 -18.75 3.02 3.47
CA GLY A 164 -17.44 3.10 4.07
C GLY A 164 -16.77 1.73 4.22
N ARG A 165 -15.81 1.62 5.09
CA ARG A 165 -15.03 0.39 5.31
C ARG A 165 -15.89 -0.71 5.95
N ARG A 166 -15.93 -1.87 5.32
CA ARG A 166 -16.58 -3.07 5.85
C ARG A 166 -15.55 -4.00 6.45
N GLU A 167 -15.56 -4.13 7.75
CA GLU A 167 -14.64 -5.02 8.49
C GLU A 167 -15.01 -6.50 8.30
N ILE A 168 -13.98 -7.35 8.23
CA ILE A 168 -14.06 -8.82 8.12
C ILE A 168 -13.11 -9.41 9.17
N PRO A 169 -13.40 -9.23 10.46
CA PRO A 169 -12.45 -9.54 11.54
C PRO A 169 -12.10 -11.03 11.65
N ASP A 170 -12.96 -11.92 11.18
CA ASP A 170 -12.69 -13.37 11.17
C ASP A 170 -11.46 -13.73 10.32
N ASN A 171 -11.13 -12.93 9.31
CA ASN A 171 -10.01 -13.20 8.43
C ASN A 171 -8.65 -13.01 9.10
N ALA A 172 -8.54 -12.16 10.10
CA ALA A 172 -7.32 -11.98 10.89
C ALA A 172 -6.82 -13.28 11.55
N VAL A 173 -7.73 -14.24 11.78
CA VAL A 173 -7.41 -15.48 12.53
C VAL A 173 -7.68 -16.74 11.72
N THR A 174 -8.76 -16.76 10.94
CA THR A 174 -9.29 -18.03 10.37
C THR A 174 -9.23 -18.10 8.86
N HIS A 175 -8.91 -17.01 8.15
CA HIS A 175 -8.95 -16.92 6.67
C HIS A 175 -10.26 -17.50 6.10
N LYS A 176 -11.39 -17.14 6.75
CA LYS A 176 -12.69 -17.77 6.48
C LYS A 176 -13.40 -17.21 5.25
N HIS A 177 -13.22 -15.93 4.99
CA HIS A 177 -13.96 -15.20 3.95
C HIS A 177 -13.03 -14.81 2.80
N TYR A 178 -13.10 -15.55 1.71
CA TYR A 178 -12.33 -15.26 0.51
C TYR A 178 -12.91 -14.04 -0.20
N SER A 179 -12.11 -13.02 -0.44
CA SER A 179 -12.58 -11.74 -1.00
C SER A 179 -13.26 -11.88 -2.35
N HIS A 180 -12.76 -12.76 -3.22
CA HIS A 180 -13.36 -13.04 -4.52
C HIS A 180 -14.82 -13.53 -4.39
N ASP A 181 -15.11 -14.43 -3.44
CA ASP A 181 -16.46 -14.92 -3.21
C ASP A 181 -17.39 -13.80 -2.72
N LEU A 182 -16.90 -12.95 -1.78
CA LEU A 182 -17.66 -11.80 -1.28
C LEU A 182 -17.97 -10.79 -2.40
N MET A 183 -17.01 -10.57 -3.29
CA MET A 183 -17.18 -9.68 -4.46
C MET A 183 -18.20 -10.26 -5.44
N THR A 184 -18.13 -11.56 -5.73
CA THR A 184 -19.12 -12.22 -6.60
C THR A 184 -20.52 -12.14 -6.02
N ASP A 185 -20.70 -12.43 -4.73
CA ASP A 185 -22.01 -12.35 -4.07
C ASP A 185 -22.56 -10.90 -4.11
N ARG A 186 -21.70 -9.89 -4.00
CA ARG A 186 -22.09 -8.49 -4.15
C ARG A 186 -22.51 -8.17 -5.60
N ALA A 187 -21.83 -8.69 -6.60
CA ALA A 187 -22.19 -8.51 -8.01
C ALA A 187 -23.56 -9.12 -8.32
N LEU A 188 -23.79 -10.35 -7.87
CA LEU A 188 -25.09 -11.02 -8.04
C LEU A 188 -26.21 -10.27 -7.33
N LYS A 189 -25.94 -9.75 -6.12
CA LYS A 189 -26.92 -8.92 -5.41
C LYS A 189 -27.25 -7.64 -6.17
N PHE A 190 -26.25 -6.92 -6.65
CA PHE A 190 -26.44 -5.69 -7.41
C PHE A 190 -27.29 -5.93 -8.67
N ILE A 191 -26.99 -6.98 -9.46
CA ILE A 191 -27.76 -7.33 -10.65
C ILE A 191 -29.23 -7.60 -10.31
N ARG A 192 -29.54 -8.28 -9.19
CA ARG A 192 -30.90 -8.50 -8.72
C ARG A 192 -31.61 -7.19 -8.32
N ASP A 193 -30.90 -6.32 -7.63
CA ASP A 193 -31.45 -5.07 -7.10
C ASP A 193 -31.71 -4.05 -8.24
N ALA A 194 -30.85 -4.04 -9.28
CA ALA A 194 -30.91 -3.09 -10.40
C ALA A 194 -31.74 -3.57 -11.62
N LYS A 195 -32.38 -4.73 -11.55
CA LYS A 195 -33.06 -5.41 -12.68
C LYS A 195 -34.16 -4.60 -13.39
N ASP A 196 -34.72 -3.59 -12.75
CA ASP A 196 -35.87 -2.84 -13.25
C ASP A 196 -35.48 -1.60 -14.08
N GLY A 197 -34.18 -1.34 -14.27
CA GLY A 197 -33.64 -0.24 -15.07
C GLY A 197 -32.31 -0.58 -15.73
N PRO A 198 -31.77 0.29 -16.59
CA PRO A 198 -30.45 0.06 -17.17
C PRO A 198 -29.36 0.15 -16.10
N PHE A 199 -28.40 -0.76 -16.12
CA PHE A 199 -27.30 -0.77 -15.16
C PHE A 199 -25.95 -1.07 -15.80
N PHE A 200 -24.90 -0.58 -15.18
CA PHE A 200 -23.51 -0.89 -15.45
C PHE A 200 -22.87 -1.57 -14.23
N CYS A 201 -22.42 -2.80 -14.42
CA CYS A 201 -21.71 -3.58 -13.42
C CYS A 201 -20.25 -3.80 -13.88
N TYR A 202 -19.30 -3.17 -13.21
CA TYR A 202 -17.87 -3.38 -13.42
C TYR A 202 -17.37 -4.38 -12.36
N ALA A 203 -17.30 -5.68 -12.73
CA ALA A 203 -16.82 -6.74 -11.86
C ALA A 203 -15.32 -7.00 -12.10
N ALA A 204 -14.49 -6.22 -11.46
CA ALA A 204 -13.02 -6.23 -11.61
C ALA A 204 -12.37 -7.12 -10.55
N TYR A 205 -12.35 -8.42 -10.81
CA TYR A 205 -11.80 -9.42 -9.92
C TYR A 205 -10.28 -9.29 -9.76
N THR A 206 -9.75 -9.80 -8.62
CA THR A 206 -8.32 -9.80 -8.31
C THR A 206 -7.63 -11.10 -8.69
N VAL A 207 -8.36 -12.12 -9.13
CA VAL A 207 -7.81 -13.42 -9.51
C VAL A 207 -7.57 -13.50 -11.03
N PRO A 208 -6.52 -14.20 -11.46
CA PRO A 208 -5.55 -15.00 -10.73
C PRO A 208 -4.21 -14.29 -10.40
N HIS A 209 -4.23 -13.02 -10.03
CA HIS A 209 -3.04 -12.20 -9.75
C HIS A 209 -2.15 -12.82 -8.66
N PHE A 210 -0.82 -12.60 -8.76
CA PHE A 210 0.13 -12.97 -7.72
C PHE A 210 0.20 -11.89 -6.63
N SER A 211 -0.10 -12.29 -5.40
CA SER A 211 0.14 -11.45 -4.23
C SER A 211 1.64 -11.35 -3.92
N SER A 212 2.12 -10.14 -3.63
CA SER A 212 3.45 -9.93 -3.04
C SER A 212 3.38 -9.69 -1.52
N HIS A 213 2.19 -9.71 -0.94
CA HIS A 213 1.92 -9.36 0.46
C HIS A 213 1.15 -10.42 1.23
N ASP A 214 0.64 -11.45 0.55
CA ASP A 214 -0.11 -12.52 1.17
C ASP A 214 0.82 -13.43 2.00
N GLU A 215 0.28 -14.04 3.05
CA GLU A 215 0.98 -15.05 3.86
C GLU A 215 1.29 -16.35 3.09
N ASP A 216 0.62 -16.56 1.96
CA ASP A 216 0.88 -17.69 1.09
C ASP A 216 2.25 -17.55 0.41
N PRO A 217 3.18 -18.50 0.60
CA PRO A 217 4.53 -18.40 0.06
C PRO A 217 4.58 -18.40 -1.48
N ASP A 218 3.52 -18.88 -2.14
CA ASP A 218 3.39 -18.85 -3.59
C ASP A 218 2.72 -17.57 -4.09
N GLY A 219 2.17 -16.75 -3.19
CA GLY A 219 1.42 -15.55 -3.51
C GLY A 219 0.07 -15.84 -4.19
N LEU A 220 -0.50 -17.03 -4.00
CA LEU A 220 -1.73 -17.51 -4.62
C LEU A 220 -2.66 -18.13 -3.58
N ALA A 221 -2.98 -17.37 -2.53
CA ALA A 221 -3.90 -17.83 -1.50
C ALA A 221 -5.29 -18.12 -2.11
N VAL A 222 -5.75 -19.34 -1.92
CA VAL A 222 -7.03 -19.85 -2.41
C VAL A 222 -7.64 -20.78 -1.36
N PRO A 223 -8.98 -20.79 -1.18
CA PRO A 223 -9.60 -21.61 -0.14
C PRO A 223 -9.40 -23.12 -0.34
N SER A 224 -9.23 -23.55 -1.59
CA SER A 224 -9.03 -24.95 -1.96
C SER A 224 -8.42 -25.03 -3.35
N THR A 225 -7.57 -26.03 -3.58
CA THR A 225 -6.99 -26.34 -4.90
C THR A 225 -7.90 -27.24 -5.77
N GLU A 226 -9.11 -27.58 -5.29
CA GLU A 226 -10.07 -28.30 -6.10
C GLU A 226 -10.47 -27.52 -7.36
N PRO A 227 -10.69 -28.22 -8.50
CA PRO A 227 -10.67 -29.68 -8.71
C PRO A 227 -9.30 -30.25 -9.11
N TYR A 228 -8.19 -29.60 -8.76
CA TYR A 228 -6.84 -29.95 -9.19
C TYR A 228 -5.97 -30.55 -8.08
N SER A 229 -6.53 -30.80 -6.89
CA SER A 229 -5.80 -31.30 -5.71
C SER A 229 -5.04 -32.59 -5.99
N ASP A 230 -5.64 -33.53 -6.74
CA ASP A 230 -5.04 -34.85 -7.05
C ASP A 230 -4.07 -34.83 -8.25
N ARG A 231 -3.89 -33.68 -8.90
CA ARG A 231 -2.98 -33.56 -10.05
C ARG A 231 -1.53 -33.62 -9.58
N GLN A 232 -0.68 -34.28 -10.36
CA GLN A 232 0.77 -34.33 -10.13
C GLN A 232 1.43 -33.05 -10.67
N TRP A 233 0.93 -31.88 -10.26
CA TRP A 233 1.42 -30.56 -10.63
C TRP A 233 2.15 -29.91 -9.43
N PRO A 234 3.03 -28.95 -9.69
CA PRO A 234 3.51 -28.09 -8.61
C PRO A 234 2.35 -27.44 -7.86
N GLU A 235 2.47 -27.26 -6.54
CA GLU A 235 1.39 -26.70 -5.72
C GLU A 235 0.95 -25.32 -6.20
N LYS A 236 1.91 -24.49 -6.58
CA LYS A 236 1.67 -23.18 -7.20
C LYS A 236 0.78 -23.27 -8.45
N ALA A 237 0.98 -24.29 -9.29
CA ALA A 237 0.16 -24.51 -10.49
C ALA A 237 -1.28 -24.91 -10.13
N LYS A 238 -1.46 -25.77 -9.10
CA LYS A 238 -2.78 -26.14 -8.62
C LYS A 238 -3.56 -24.93 -8.09
N LYS A 239 -2.90 -24.09 -7.28
CA LYS A 239 -3.50 -22.85 -6.73
C LYS A 239 -3.93 -21.92 -7.84
N TYR A 240 -3.07 -21.66 -8.81
CA TYR A 240 -3.39 -20.81 -9.97
C TYR A 240 -4.58 -21.35 -10.76
N ALA A 241 -4.56 -22.63 -11.10
CA ALA A 241 -5.65 -23.30 -11.82
C ALA A 241 -6.97 -23.24 -11.04
N ALA A 242 -6.92 -23.39 -9.72
CA ALA A 242 -8.08 -23.27 -8.84
C ALA A 242 -8.64 -21.84 -8.81
N MET A 243 -7.79 -20.80 -8.84
CA MET A 243 -8.24 -19.41 -8.98
C MET A 243 -8.94 -19.17 -10.31
N VAL A 244 -8.38 -19.63 -11.43
CA VAL A 244 -9.00 -19.53 -12.77
C VAL A 244 -10.31 -20.30 -12.82
N HIS A 245 -10.37 -21.52 -12.25
CA HIS A 245 -11.59 -22.30 -12.17
C HIS A 245 -12.69 -21.61 -11.34
N ARG A 246 -12.31 -20.96 -10.24
CA ARG A 246 -13.24 -20.19 -9.39
C ARG A 246 -13.81 -18.97 -10.17
N LEU A 247 -12.95 -18.26 -10.88
CA LEU A 247 -13.35 -17.18 -11.78
C LEU A 247 -14.36 -17.67 -12.84
N ASP A 248 -14.05 -18.80 -13.50
CA ASP A 248 -14.94 -19.44 -14.48
C ASP A 248 -16.30 -19.79 -13.89
N ARG A 249 -16.32 -20.43 -12.70
CA ARG A 249 -17.56 -20.73 -11.96
C ARG A 249 -18.41 -19.49 -11.78
N ASP A 250 -17.79 -18.38 -11.43
CA ASP A 250 -18.53 -17.17 -11.05
C ASP A 250 -18.99 -16.38 -12.28
N VAL A 251 -18.30 -16.46 -13.42
CA VAL A 251 -18.84 -16.05 -14.72
C VAL A 251 -20.12 -16.86 -15.04
N GLY A 252 -20.10 -18.16 -14.79
CA GLY A 252 -21.28 -19.04 -14.94
C GLY A 252 -22.44 -18.62 -14.04
N ARG A 253 -22.18 -18.25 -12.76
CA ARG A 253 -23.21 -17.76 -11.82
C ARG A 253 -23.85 -16.45 -12.30
N ILE A 254 -23.06 -15.50 -12.81
CA ILE A 254 -23.58 -14.24 -13.36
C ILE A 254 -24.46 -14.53 -14.60
N ARG A 255 -23.98 -15.35 -15.54
CA ARG A 255 -24.76 -15.74 -16.72
C ARG A 255 -26.07 -16.41 -16.34
N ALA A 256 -26.04 -17.38 -15.44
CA ALA A 256 -27.26 -18.08 -14.97
C ALA A 256 -28.23 -17.13 -14.29
N LEU A 257 -27.75 -16.13 -13.56
CA LEU A 257 -28.61 -15.12 -12.94
C LEU A 257 -29.32 -14.24 -13.98
N LEU A 258 -28.63 -13.87 -15.05
CA LEU A 258 -29.24 -13.10 -16.15
C LEU A 258 -30.36 -13.89 -16.83
N ASP A 259 -30.17 -15.20 -17.03
CA ASP A 259 -31.18 -16.08 -17.58
C ASP A 259 -32.38 -16.23 -16.59
N GLU A 260 -32.11 -16.44 -15.29
CA GLU A 260 -33.13 -16.51 -14.20
C GLU A 260 -34.01 -15.26 -14.15
N LEU A 261 -33.42 -14.08 -14.31
CA LEU A 261 -34.12 -12.79 -14.25
C LEU A 261 -34.77 -12.35 -15.56
N GLY A 262 -34.54 -13.08 -16.65
CA GLY A 262 -35.01 -12.70 -17.98
C GLY A 262 -34.30 -11.47 -18.56
N LEU A 263 -33.06 -11.19 -18.11
CA LEU A 263 -32.29 -10.02 -18.52
C LEU A 263 -31.30 -10.31 -19.66
N ALA A 264 -31.09 -11.57 -20.01
CA ALA A 264 -30.03 -11.99 -20.93
C ALA A 264 -30.11 -11.31 -22.30
N GLU A 265 -31.32 -11.16 -22.89
CA GLU A 265 -31.51 -10.56 -24.23
C GLU A 265 -31.27 -9.05 -24.25
N ASN A 266 -31.35 -8.37 -23.08
CA ASN A 266 -31.07 -6.93 -22.95
C ASN A 266 -29.76 -6.65 -22.17
N THR A 267 -28.80 -7.58 -22.19
CA THR A 267 -27.54 -7.42 -21.45
C THR A 267 -26.34 -7.72 -22.35
N LEU A 268 -25.44 -6.74 -22.48
CA LEU A 268 -24.11 -6.93 -23.02
C LEU A 268 -23.19 -7.42 -21.88
N LEU A 269 -22.84 -8.70 -21.90
CA LEU A 269 -21.92 -9.33 -20.96
C LEU A 269 -20.55 -9.49 -21.61
N ILE A 270 -19.53 -8.82 -21.05
CA ILE A 270 -18.14 -8.86 -21.52
C ILE A 270 -17.25 -9.54 -20.48
N PHE A 271 -16.31 -10.36 -20.95
CA PHE A 271 -15.22 -10.92 -20.15
C PHE A 271 -13.87 -10.58 -20.77
N SER A 272 -12.91 -10.10 -19.96
CA SER A 272 -11.54 -9.80 -20.40
C SER A 272 -10.55 -9.89 -19.25
N SER A 273 -9.26 -9.59 -19.52
CA SER A 273 -8.18 -9.44 -18.53
C SER A 273 -7.52 -8.08 -18.64
N ASP A 274 -7.06 -7.52 -17.52
CA ASP A 274 -6.48 -6.17 -17.51
C ASP A 274 -5.08 -6.07 -18.16
N ASN A 275 -4.33 -7.15 -18.21
CA ASN A 275 -3.05 -7.29 -18.94
C ASN A 275 -2.72 -8.77 -19.15
N GLY A 276 -1.57 -9.06 -19.75
CA GLY A 276 -1.08 -10.43 -19.93
C GLY A 276 -0.79 -11.16 -18.64
N GLY A 277 -0.74 -12.47 -18.70
CA GLY A 277 -0.51 -13.36 -17.57
C GLY A 277 0.90 -13.23 -16.96
N HIS A 278 1.10 -13.86 -15.81
CA HIS A 278 2.37 -13.79 -15.09
C HIS A 278 3.35 -14.89 -15.54
N SER A 279 4.64 -14.55 -15.72
CA SER A 279 5.68 -15.47 -16.19
C SER A 279 6.05 -16.59 -15.22
N THR A 280 5.77 -16.45 -13.93
CA THR A 280 6.22 -17.36 -12.86
C THR A 280 5.25 -18.51 -12.54
N VAL A 281 4.18 -18.67 -13.32
CA VAL A 281 3.29 -19.83 -13.23
C VAL A 281 4.03 -21.07 -13.74
N TRP A 282 3.42 -22.16 -13.86
CA TRP A 282 4.02 -23.36 -14.42
C TRP A 282 4.11 -23.24 -15.96
N LYS A 283 5.31 -23.53 -16.51
CA LYS A 283 5.58 -23.38 -17.97
C LYS A 283 4.62 -24.18 -18.87
N ASP A 284 4.10 -25.34 -18.37
CA ASP A 284 3.23 -26.20 -19.16
C ASP A 284 1.83 -25.61 -19.36
N PHE A 285 1.45 -24.59 -18.59
CA PHE A 285 0.19 -23.86 -18.81
C PHE A 285 0.23 -22.97 -20.03
N GLN A 286 1.42 -22.50 -20.43
CA GLN A 286 1.56 -21.61 -21.59
C GLN A 286 0.59 -20.42 -21.53
N THR A 287 0.59 -19.71 -20.40
CA THR A 287 -0.40 -18.66 -20.05
C THR A 287 -0.53 -17.58 -21.14
N SER A 288 0.54 -17.28 -21.89
CA SER A 288 0.50 -16.38 -23.04
C SER A 288 0.09 -17.05 -24.35
N GLY A 289 -0.11 -18.39 -24.37
CA GLY A 289 -0.39 -19.14 -25.59
C GLY A 289 0.76 -19.01 -26.61
N PRO A 290 0.46 -18.66 -27.90
CA PRO A 290 1.48 -18.46 -28.91
C PRO A 290 2.20 -17.11 -28.86
N LEU A 291 1.82 -16.22 -27.95
CA LEU A 291 2.31 -14.86 -27.90
C LEU A 291 3.60 -14.76 -27.09
N ARG A 292 4.49 -13.86 -27.47
CA ARG A 292 5.73 -13.56 -26.74
C ARG A 292 5.47 -12.65 -25.56
N GLY A 293 6.19 -12.89 -24.46
CA GLY A 293 6.18 -12.02 -23.29
C GLY A 293 5.01 -12.29 -22.32
N TYR A 294 4.99 -11.49 -21.28
CA TYR A 294 4.10 -11.62 -20.13
C TYR A 294 3.80 -10.23 -19.57
N LYS A 295 3.05 -10.14 -18.49
CA LYS A 295 2.86 -8.91 -17.69
C LYS A 295 4.17 -8.11 -17.60
N ARG A 296 4.12 -6.80 -17.82
CA ARG A 296 5.23 -5.84 -17.88
C ARG A 296 6.02 -5.84 -19.18
N ASP A 297 5.81 -6.79 -20.08
CA ASP A 297 6.37 -6.74 -21.42
C ASP A 297 5.42 -5.99 -22.37
N LEU A 298 5.99 -5.29 -23.36
CA LEU A 298 5.21 -4.64 -24.43
C LEU A 298 5.12 -5.51 -25.70
N TYR A 299 5.59 -6.74 -25.63
CA TYR A 299 5.29 -7.76 -26.64
C TYR A 299 3.84 -8.23 -26.52
N GLU A 300 3.35 -8.92 -27.53
CA GLU A 300 1.93 -9.32 -27.63
C GLU A 300 1.41 -10.01 -26.34
N GLY A 301 2.19 -10.92 -25.74
CA GLY A 301 1.79 -11.66 -24.54
C GLY A 301 1.62 -10.81 -23.28
N GLY A 302 2.12 -9.56 -23.27
CA GLY A 302 1.92 -8.64 -22.14
C GLY A 302 0.72 -7.71 -22.29
N ILE A 303 0.25 -7.49 -23.53
CA ILE A 303 -0.78 -6.48 -23.84
C ILE A 303 -1.99 -7.03 -24.60
N ARG A 304 -1.86 -8.17 -25.30
CA ARG A 304 -2.98 -8.82 -25.99
C ARG A 304 -3.66 -9.80 -25.04
N VAL A 305 -4.96 -9.60 -24.86
CA VAL A 305 -5.76 -10.25 -23.81
C VAL A 305 -6.95 -11.00 -24.39
N PRO A 306 -7.51 -12.01 -23.70
CA PRO A 306 -8.77 -12.59 -24.10
C PRO A 306 -9.88 -11.53 -24.00
N PHE A 307 -10.78 -11.51 -24.96
CA PHE A 307 -11.96 -10.66 -24.95
C PHE A 307 -13.14 -11.42 -25.57
N ILE A 308 -14.18 -11.57 -24.79
CA ILE A 308 -15.40 -12.30 -25.15
C ILE A 308 -16.60 -11.40 -24.84
N ALA A 309 -17.54 -11.30 -25.78
CA ALA A 309 -18.77 -10.55 -25.57
C ALA A 309 -19.99 -11.41 -25.96
N ARG A 310 -21.02 -11.38 -25.08
CA ARG A 310 -22.30 -12.05 -25.32
C ARG A 310 -23.45 -11.05 -25.17
N TRP A 311 -24.32 -11.04 -26.14
CA TRP A 311 -25.58 -10.30 -26.12
C TRP A 311 -26.57 -11.03 -27.04
N PRO A 312 -27.38 -11.94 -26.52
CA PRO A 312 -28.32 -12.75 -27.30
C PRO A 312 -29.22 -11.88 -28.21
N GLY A 313 -29.45 -12.32 -29.42
CA GLY A 313 -30.24 -11.55 -30.42
C GLY A 313 -29.53 -10.36 -31.06
N THR A 314 -28.40 -9.88 -30.51
CA THR A 314 -27.65 -8.74 -31.03
C THR A 314 -26.26 -9.14 -31.51
N ILE A 315 -25.54 -9.97 -30.75
CA ILE A 315 -24.24 -10.53 -31.11
C ILE A 315 -24.42 -11.95 -31.61
N PRO A 316 -23.93 -12.32 -32.81
CA PRO A 316 -24.03 -13.67 -33.34
C PRO A 316 -23.24 -14.68 -32.50
N ALA A 317 -23.86 -15.79 -32.14
CA ALA A 317 -23.23 -16.87 -31.38
C ALA A 317 -22.12 -17.58 -32.16
N GLY A 318 -21.06 -17.98 -31.45
CA GLY A 318 -19.92 -18.73 -31.98
C GLY A 318 -19.04 -17.96 -32.96
N LYS A 319 -19.18 -16.64 -33.03
CA LYS A 319 -18.38 -15.79 -33.91
C LYS A 319 -16.96 -15.63 -33.42
N VAL A 320 -16.02 -15.64 -34.32
CA VAL A 320 -14.63 -15.23 -34.08
C VAL A 320 -14.35 -13.95 -34.84
N SER A 321 -13.91 -12.91 -34.17
CA SER A 321 -13.52 -11.63 -34.78
C SER A 321 -12.01 -11.48 -34.81
N HIS A 322 -11.49 -10.97 -35.89
CA HIS A 322 -10.09 -10.57 -36.06
C HIS A 322 -9.93 -9.03 -36.08
N GLU A 323 -11.00 -8.30 -35.82
CA GLU A 323 -10.94 -6.86 -35.68
C GLU A 323 -10.04 -6.46 -34.49
N VAL A 324 -9.26 -5.40 -34.68
CA VAL A 324 -8.36 -4.85 -33.66
C VAL A 324 -9.15 -3.90 -32.79
N ILE A 325 -9.28 -4.25 -31.51
CA ILE A 325 -9.94 -3.42 -30.49
C ILE A 325 -9.03 -3.24 -29.28
N ALA A 326 -9.24 -2.17 -28.54
CA ALA A 326 -8.46 -1.88 -27.34
C ALA A 326 -9.35 -1.34 -26.21
N PHE A 327 -8.85 -1.33 -25.00
CA PHE A 327 -9.62 -0.94 -23.81
C PHE A 327 -10.12 0.50 -23.86
N GLN A 328 -9.36 1.43 -24.44
CA GLN A 328 -9.83 2.81 -24.64
C GLN A 328 -11.09 2.92 -25.53
N ASP A 329 -11.43 1.88 -26.29
CA ASP A 329 -12.62 1.84 -27.13
C ASP A 329 -13.92 1.64 -26.34
N MET A 330 -13.81 1.19 -25.08
CA MET A 330 -14.99 0.84 -24.29
C MET A 330 -15.82 2.08 -23.91
N LEU A 331 -15.18 3.20 -23.57
CA LEU A 331 -15.91 4.41 -23.25
C LEU A 331 -16.76 4.93 -24.42
N PRO A 332 -16.22 5.20 -25.64
CA PRO A 332 -17.03 5.66 -26.76
C PRO A 332 -18.05 4.59 -27.22
N THR A 333 -17.75 3.31 -27.09
CA THR A 333 -18.68 2.23 -27.42
C THR A 333 -19.85 2.17 -26.45
N PHE A 334 -19.63 2.22 -25.15
CA PHE A 334 -20.70 2.19 -24.16
C PHE A 334 -21.52 3.48 -24.20
N ALA A 335 -20.90 4.64 -24.40
CA ALA A 335 -21.61 5.89 -24.64
C ALA A 335 -22.58 5.77 -25.81
N HIS A 336 -22.13 5.23 -26.94
CA HIS A 336 -22.97 5.00 -28.13
C HIS A 336 -24.14 4.04 -27.83
N LEU A 337 -23.88 2.90 -27.20
CA LEU A 337 -24.89 1.89 -26.86
C LEU A 337 -25.94 2.42 -25.89
N ALA A 338 -25.55 3.28 -24.97
CA ALA A 338 -26.41 3.91 -23.98
C ALA A 338 -27.12 5.16 -24.51
N GLY A 339 -26.82 5.64 -25.72
CA GLY A 339 -27.30 6.91 -26.24
C GLY A 339 -26.76 8.14 -25.50
N ALA A 340 -25.63 7.99 -24.80
CA ALA A 340 -24.95 9.08 -24.12
C ALA A 340 -24.08 9.90 -25.06
N LYS A 341 -23.81 11.15 -24.68
CA LYS A 341 -22.83 11.98 -25.41
C LYS A 341 -21.43 11.45 -25.16
N THR A 342 -20.74 11.10 -26.22
CA THR A 342 -19.33 10.72 -26.15
C THR A 342 -18.48 11.95 -25.79
N PRO A 343 -17.59 11.89 -24.79
CA PRO A 343 -16.61 12.95 -24.51
C PRO A 343 -15.73 13.25 -25.73
N ALA A 344 -15.24 14.47 -25.81
CA ALA A 344 -14.29 14.87 -26.86
C ALA A 344 -12.86 14.40 -26.54
N ASN A 345 -12.02 14.37 -27.55
CA ASN A 345 -10.58 14.10 -27.45
C ASN A 345 -10.22 12.74 -26.85
N LEU A 346 -11.01 11.70 -27.17
CA LEU A 346 -10.69 10.32 -26.85
C LEU A 346 -9.71 9.74 -27.87
N ASP A 347 -8.89 8.79 -27.43
CA ASP A 347 -8.06 7.96 -28.30
C ASP A 347 -8.84 6.71 -28.78
N GLY A 348 -9.85 6.31 -28.02
CA GLY A 348 -10.71 5.19 -28.34
C GLY A 348 -11.72 5.50 -29.44
N ILE A 349 -12.16 4.46 -30.13
CA ILE A 349 -13.17 4.49 -31.17
C ILE A 349 -14.41 3.67 -30.80
N ASN A 350 -15.55 3.93 -31.44
CA ASN A 350 -16.74 3.11 -31.26
C ASN A 350 -16.60 1.76 -32.03
N VAL A 351 -16.53 0.66 -31.29
CA VAL A 351 -16.37 -0.70 -31.82
C VAL A 351 -17.68 -1.52 -31.82
N THR A 352 -18.84 -0.88 -31.78
CA THR A 352 -20.14 -1.57 -31.77
C THR A 352 -20.32 -2.50 -33.01
N ALA A 353 -19.83 -2.11 -34.20
CA ALA A 353 -19.85 -2.95 -35.37
C ALA A 353 -19.04 -4.24 -35.14
N ALA A 354 -17.82 -4.13 -34.61
CA ALA A 354 -16.98 -5.29 -34.32
C ALA A 354 -17.63 -6.22 -33.28
N LEU A 355 -18.30 -5.68 -32.27
CA LEU A 355 -19.06 -6.47 -31.27
C LEU A 355 -20.21 -7.25 -31.96
N LYS A 356 -20.83 -6.70 -32.98
CA LYS A 356 -21.86 -7.39 -33.78
C LYS A 356 -21.29 -8.35 -34.83
N GLY A 357 -19.97 -8.51 -34.86
CA GLY A 357 -19.28 -9.37 -35.81
C GLY A 357 -19.17 -8.79 -37.24
N GLU A 358 -19.29 -7.48 -37.37
CA GLU A 358 -19.14 -6.70 -38.57
C GLU A 358 -17.76 -6.04 -38.62
N ALA A 359 -17.29 -5.66 -39.80
CA ALA A 359 -16.04 -4.95 -39.98
C ALA A 359 -16.15 -3.50 -39.49
N LEU A 360 -15.07 -2.98 -38.93
CA LEU A 360 -14.97 -1.57 -38.54
C LEU A 360 -14.81 -0.70 -39.79
N THR A 361 -15.64 0.33 -39.89
CA THR A 361 -15.56 1.30 -40.99
C THR A 361 -14.41 2.28 -40.84
N SER A 362 -13.98 2.52 -39.63
CA SER A 362 -12.87 3.40 -39.26
C SER A 362 -12.04 2.73 -38.15
N PRO A 363 -11.21 1.73 -38.52
CA PRO A 363 -10.36 1.06 -37.56
C PRO A 363 -9.23 2.00 -37.06
N HIS A 364 -8.59 1.65 -35.95
CA HIS A 364 -7.39 2.34 -35.53
C HIS A 364 -6.30 2.35 -36.59
N GLU A 365 -5.74 3.51 -36.89
CA GLU A 365 -4.53 3.62 -37.72
C GLU A 365 -3.34 3.01 -37.00
N ALA A 366 -3.18 3.36 -35.67
CA ALA A 366 -2.16 2.82 -34.80
C ALA A 366 -2.68 2.69 -33.37
N LEU A 367 -2.10 1.77 -32.63
CA LEU A 367 -2.26 1.66 -31.18
C LEU A 367 -0.90 1.86 -30.50
N PHE A 368 -0.92 2.54 -29.36
CA PHE A 368 0.29 2.88 -28.60
C PHE A 368 0.22 2.33 -27.17
N TRP A 369 1.35 1.83 -26.69
CA TRP A 369 1.57 1.42 -25.31
C TRP A 369 2.92 1.90 -24.82
N ASP A 370 2.99 2.15 -23.51
CA ASP A 370 4.24 2.45 -22.83
C ASP A 370 4.32 1.75 -21.47
N TYR A 371 5.54 1.65 -20.96
CA TYR A 371 5.81 1.11 -19.63
C TYR A 371 7.13 1.67 -19.10
N GLY A 372 7.15 2.01 -17.81
CA GLY A 372 8.35 2.49 -17.15
C GLY A 372 8.27 3.93 -16.65
N HIS A 373 7.06 4.46 -16.51
CA HIS A 373 6.85 5.69 -15.74
C HIS A 373 7.30 5.47 -14.30
N CYS A 374 7.98 6.47 -13.71
CA CYS A 374 8.59 6.37 -12.39
C CYS A 374 9.61 5.22 -12.24
N ARG A 375 10.25 4.81 -13.34
CA ARG A 375 11.26 3.74 -13.39
C ARG A 375 12.55 4.23 -14.05
N PRO A 376 13.70 3.52 -13.89
CA PRO A 376 14.97 3.92 -14.50
C PRO A 376 15.03 3.63 -16.01
N PHE A 377 13.98 3.09 -16.61
CA PHE A 377 13.86 2.80 -18.03
C PHE A 377 12.47 3.22 -18.52
N TYR A 378 12.33 3.33 -19.85
CA TYR A 378 11.05 3.64 -20.48
C TYR A 378 10.94 2.87 -21.79
N ASP A 379 9.96 2.00 -21.87
CA ASP A 379 9.67 1.14 -23.00
C ASP A 379 8.43 1.66 -23.73
N GLN A 380 8.42 1.52 -25.05
CA GLN A 380 7.30 1.91 -25.89
C GLN A 380 7.01 0.83 -26.94
N ALA A 381 5.75 0.68 -27.29
CA ALA A 381 5.34 -0.15 -28.42
C ALA A 381 4.23 0.53 -29.22
N VAL A 382 4.24 0.29 -30.55
CA VAL A 382 3.21 0.72 -31.47
C VAL A 382 2.83 -0.45 -32.35
N ARG A 383 1.52 -0.66 -32.47
CA ARG A 383 0.96 -1.47 -33.57
C ARG A 383 0.46 -0.55 -34.67
N LEU A 384 0.94 -0.76 -35.89
CA LEU A 384 0.57 -0.01 -37.11
C LEU A 384 0.12 -1.00 -38.19
N GLY A 385 -1.19 -1.25 -38.32
CA GLY A 385 -1.70 -2.35 -39.12
C GLY A 385 -1.20 -3.70 -38.59
N ASP A 386 -0.49 -4.47 -39.40
CA ASP A 386 0.13 -5.74 -39.00
C ASP A 386 1.56 -5.58 -38.46
N TRP A 387 2.13 -4.40 -38.52
CA TRP A 387 3.45 -4.11 -37.99
C TRP A 387 3.41 -3.83 -36.49
N LYS A 388 4.35 -4.42 -35.73
CA LYS A 388 4.58 -4.15 -34.34
C LYS A 388 6.01 -3.66 -34.11
N GLY A 389 6.14 -2.39 -33.72
CA GLY A 389 7.40 -1.81 -33.30
C GLY A 389 7.52 -1.82 -31.79
N VAL A 390 8.70 -2.19 -31.25
CA VAL A 390 9.01 -2.18 -29.81
C VAL A 390 10.34 -1.46 -29.59
N ARG A 391 10.36 -0.48 -28.67
CA ARG A 391 11.54 0.30 -28.31
C ARG A 391 11.79 0.14 -26.80
N LEU A 392 12.82 -0.64 -26.44
CA LEU A 392 13.13 -0.93 -25.05
C LEU A 392 14.19 0.03 -24.51
N GLY A 393 13.89 0.75 -23.44
CA GLY A 393 14.80 1.70 -22.82
C GLY A 393 16.08 1.05 -22.27
N LYS A 394 16.00 -0.19 -21.80
CA LYS A 394 17.16 -0.97 -21.34
C LYS A 394 18.14 -1.31 -22.47
N GLU A 395 17.67 -1.38 -23.70
CA GLU A 395 18.46 -1.63 -24.91
C GLU A 395 18.89 -0.34 -25.61
N LYS A 396 19.02 0.77 -24.89
CA LYS A 396 19.40 2.10 -25.39
C LYS A 396 18.44 2.62 -26.48
N GLY A 397 17.16 2.21 -26.43
CA GLY A 397 16.14 2.65 -27.36
C GLY A 397 16.25 2.04 -28.76
N ARG A 398 16.93 0.92 -28.94
CA ARG A 398 16.92 0.19 -30.21
C ARG A 398 15.49 -0.19 -30.56
N MET A 399 15.10 0.12 -31.82
CA MET A 399 13.82 -0.29 -32.38
C MET A 399 13.92 -1.74 -32.85
N GLN A 400 12.96 -2.55 -32.46
CA GLN A 400 12.65 -3.87 -33.00
C GLN A 400 11.37 -3.77 -33.82
N LEU A 401 11.26 -4.52 -34.92
CA LEU A 401 10.06 -4.54 -35.77
C LEU A 401 9.66 -5.97 -36.09
N TYR A 402 8.36 -6.27 -35.95
CA TYR A 402 7.78 -7.57 -36.19
C TYR A 402 6.57 -7.45 -37.16
N ASP A 403 6.39 -8.43 -38.03
CA ASP A 403 5.20 -8.59 -38.89
C ASP A 403 4.25 -9.61 -38.20
N LEU A 404 3.22 -9.14 -37.52
CA LEU A 404 2.29 -9.98 -36.77
C LEU A 404 1.39 -10.86 -37.65
N ALA A 405 1.28 -10.57 -38.96
CA ALA A 405 0.54 -11.41 -39.89
C ALA A 405 1.26 -12.75 -40.17
N THR A 406 2.60 -12.74 -40.11
CA THR A 406 3.43 -13.91 -40.39
C THR A 406 4.23 -14.41 -39.18
N ASP A 407 4.47 -13.56 -38.20
CA ASP A 407 5.25 -13.83 -36.99
C ASP A 407 4.53 -13.35 -35.72
N LEU A 408 3.43 -14.03 -35.39
CA LEU A 408 2.64 -13.72 -34.20
C LEU A 408 3.43 -13.86 -32.89
N GLY A 409 4.48 -14.70 -32.87
CA GLY A 409 5.37 -14.93 -31.75
C GLY A 409 6.50 -13.91 -31.59
N GLU A 410 6.58 -12.87 -32.48
CA GLU A 410 7.59 -11.80 -32.41
C GLU A 410 9.02 -12.37 -32.34
N THR A 411 9.32 -13.40 -33.14
CA THR A 411 10.57 -14.16 -33.11
C THR A 411 11.66 -13.60 -33.99
N LYS A 412 11.26 -12.90 -35.10
CA LYS A 412 12.16 -12.40 -36.12
C LYS A 412 12.09 -10.89 -36.22
N ASP A 413 13.11 -10.20 -35.68
CA ASP A 413 13.28 -8.75 -35.85
C ASP A 413 13.65 -8.41 -37.30
N VAL A 414 12.76 -7.70 -37.99
CA VAL A 414 12.92 -7.28 -39.39
C VAL A 414 13.14 -5.77 -39.53
N ALA A 415 13.52 -5.07 -38.50
CA ALA A 415 13.72 -3.62 -38.46
C ALA A 415 14.73 -3.12 -39.53
N GLN A 416 15.77 -3.91 -39.84
CA GLN A 416 16.76 -3.56 -40.84
C GLN A 416 16.21 -3.66 -42.28
N ASP A 417 15.25 -4.52 -42.51
CA ASP A 417 14.66 -4.79 -43.82
C ASP A 417 13.56 -3.75 -44.18
N HIS A 418 13.00 -3.04 -43.16
CA HIS A 418 11.88 -2.11 -43.30
C HIS A 418 12.10 -0.76 -42.63
N PRO A 419 13.17 0.00 -43.00
CA PRO A 419 13.54 1.25 -42.32
C PRO A 419 12.46 2.34 -42.44
N GLU A 420 11.64 2.34 -43.47
CA GLU A 420 10.53 3.28 -43.66
C GLU A 420 9.40 3.02 -42.65
N VAL A 421 9.09 1.76 -42.34
CA VAL A 421 8.11 1.40 -41.31
C VAL A 421 8.63 1.77 -39.92
N VAL A 422 9.91 1.48 -39.66
CA VAL A 422 10.59 1.87 -38.42
C VAL A 422 10.51 3.38 -38.21
N ALA A 423 10.80 4.19 -39.24
CA ALA A 423 10.74 5.65 -39.15
C ALA A 423 9.33 6.16 -38.83
N ARG A 424 8.30 5.56 -39.46
CA ARG A 424 6.89 5.91 -39.21
C ARG A 424 6.46 5.57 -37.81
N ILE A 425 6.79 4.38 -37.32
CA ILE A 425 6.48 3.93 -35.95
C ILE A 425 7.21 4.80 -34.92
N ALA A 426 8.50 5.13 -35.16
CA ALA A 426 9.26 6.00 -34.25
C ALA A 426 8.62 7.39 -34.13
N ALA A 427 8.14 7.96 -35.25
CA ALA A 427 7.44 9.25 -35.25
C ALA A 427 6.13 9.20 -34.42
N ILE A 428 5.39 8.09 -34.48
CA ILE A 428 4.20 7.89 -33.67
C ILE A 428 4.60 7.81 -32.18
N MET A 429 5.61 7.00 -31.81
CA MET A 429 6.09 6.87 -30.43
C MET A 429 6.53 8.21 -29.82
N ASP A 430 7.19 9.04 -30.63
CA ASP A 430 7.71 10.34 -30.18
C ASP A 430 6.60 11.39 -29.93
N GLN A 431 5.43 11.21 -30.52
CA GLN A 431 4.28 12.11 -30.41
C GLN A 431 3.17 11.60 -29.49
N ALA A 432 3.11 10.30 -29.22
CA ALA A 432 2.00 9.66 -28.52
C ALA A 432 1.94 9.91 -27.00
N MET A 433 2.97 10.56 -26.40
CA MET A 433 3.04 10.72 -24.96
C MET A 433 2.95 12.20 -24.58
N THR A 434 1.94 12.54 -23.78
CA THR A 434 1.83 13.84 -23.13
C THR A 434 2.62 13.82 -21.79
N PRO A 435 3.56 14.77 -21.57
CA PRO A 435 4.30 14.83 -20.31
C PRO A 435 3.36 14.94 -19.09
N ASN A 436 3.64 14.13 -18.08
CA ASN A 436 2.88 14.16 -16.82
C ASN A 436 3.87 14.25 -15.66
N ALA A 437 3.81 15.36 -14.91
CA ALA A 437 4.71 15.62 -13.78
C ALA A 437 4.56 14.60 -12.64
N ARG A 438 3.39 13.98 -12.52
CA ARG A 438 3.12 12.92 -11.53
C ARG A 438 3.84 11.61 -11.89
N TYR A 439 4.08 11.38 -13.19
CA TYR A 439 4.69 10.14 -13.71
C TYR A 439 5.95 10.42 -14.53
N PRO A 440 7.06 10.86 -13.91
CA PRO A 440 8.30 11.17 -14.62
C PRO A 440 8.92 9.92 -15.25
N ILE A 441 9.50 10.10 -16.44
CA ILE A 441 10.23 9.07 -17.19
C ILE A 441 11.71 9.09 -16.79
N GLY A 442 12.35 7.91 -16.70
CA GLY A 442 13.77 7.76 -16.40
C GLY A 442 14.18 8.08 -14.97
N GLN A 443 13.21 8.31 -14.10
CA GLN A 443 13.42 8.58 -12.69
C GLN A 443 12.63 7.60 -11.83
N VAL A 444 13.30 6.96 -10.88
CA VAL A 444 12.61 6.12 -9.88
C VAL A 444 11.81 7.02 -8.95
N TYR A 445 10.52 6.74 -8.82
CA TYR A 445 9.71 7.41 -7.83
C TYR A 445 10.23 7.13 -6.42
N LYS A 446 10.49 8.19 -5.66
CA LYS A 446 11.02 8.12 -4.30
C LYS A 446 9.99 8.45 -3.23
N GLY A 447 8.73 8.48 -3.58
CA GLY A 447 7.62 8.72 -2.65
C GLY A 447 7.38 7.58 -1.67
N GLY A 448 6.67 7.85 -0.59
CA GLY A 448 6.37 6.87 0.46
C GLY A 448 5.13 6.01 0.17
N ALA A 449 4.95 5.01 1.01
CA ALA A 449 3.79 4.12 1.05
C ALA A 449 2.52 4.85 1.50
N ILE A 450 1.82 5.47 0.57
CA ILE A 450 0.60 6.21 0.87
C ILE A 450 -0.53 5.27 1.29
N TRP A 451 -0.51 4.04 0.77
CA TRP A 451 -1.52 3.05 1.10
C TRP A 451 -1.52 2.63 2.58
N LEU A 452 -0.36 2.28 3.14
CA LEU A 452 -0.28 1.89 4.55
C LEU A 452 -0.80 3.00 5.47
N ALA A 453 -0.54 4.25 5.12
CA ALA A 453 -1.07 5.41 5.83
C ALA A 453 -2.58 5.63 5.59
N ALA A 454 -3.10 5.41 4.38
CA ALA A 454 -4.50 5.57 4.07
C ALA A 454 -5.38 4.49 4.72
N ASN A 455 -4.90 3.25 4.79
CA ASN A 455 -5.64 2.15 5.41
C ASN A 455 -5.71 2.22 6.92
N HIS A 456 -4.68 2.78 7.54
CA HIS A 456 -4.67 3.01 8.98
C HIS A 456 -5.14 4.41 9.35
N HIS A 457 -5.62 5.21 8.38
CA HIS A 457 -6.09 6.58 8.53
C HIS A 457 -5.39 7.30 9.68
N PRO A 458 -4.14 7.75 9.49
CA PRO A 458 -3.63 8.76 10.41
C PRO A 458 -4.66 9.87 10.34
N SER A 459 -5.27 10.15 11.46
CA SER A 459 -6.28 11.19 11.57
C SER A 459 -5.87 12.39 10.72
N GLN A 460 -6.63 12.73 9.69
CA GLN A 460 -6.50 14.00 8.95
C GLN A 460 -6.92 15.18 9.85
N SER A 461 -6.90 14.96 11.18
CA SER A 461 -7.11 16.01 12.14
C SER A 461 -6.10 17.11 11.86
N LYS A 462 -6.63 18.27 11.55
CA LYS A 462 -5.85 19.47 11.35
C LYS A 462 -4.92 19.62 12.55
N LEU A 463 -3.61 19.52 12.32
CA LEU A 463 -2.63 19.63 13.39
C LEU A 463 -2.80 20.97 14.12
N PRO A 464 -2.59 21.00 15.44
CA PRO A 464 -2.45 22.26 16.14
C PRO A 464 -1.34 23.10 15.50
N PRO A 465 -1.44 24.42 15.53
CA PRO A 465 -0.36 25.29 15.08
C PRO A 465 0.93 25.01 15.88
N LEU A 466 2.06 25.41 15.31
CA LEU A 466 3.36 25.33 15.98
C LEU A 466 3.29 26.05 17.33
N ALA A 467 3.53 25.33 18.42
CA ALA A 467 3.46 25.83 19.78
C ALA A 467 4.63 26.79 20.09
N LYS A 468 4.33 27.80 20.91
CA LYS A 468 5.31 28.78 21.39
C LYS A 468 5.26 28.84 22.93
N PRO A 469 6.34 29.25 23.58
CA PRO A 469 6.33 29.50 25.01
C PRO A 469 5.20 30.46 25.41
N GLY A 470 4.38 30.05 26.38
CA GLY A 470 3.19 30.79 26.79
C GLY A 470 1.88 30.35 26.11
N ASP A 471 1.91 29.52 25.07
CA ASP A 471 0.72 28.88 24.57
C ASP A 471 0.16 27.88 25.59
N ARG A 472 -1.14 27.56 25.46
CA ARG A 472 -1.82 26.68 26.40
C ARG A 472 -1.07 25.35 26.57
N GLY A 473 -0.63 25.07 27.80
CA GLY A 473 0.11 23.85 28.15
C GLY A 473 1.59 23.83 27.77
N TYR A 474 2.11 24.81 27.01
CA TYR A 474 3.53 24.89 26.64
C TYR A 474 4.25 25.87 27.59
N LEU A 475 5.02 25.35 28.53
CA LEU A 475 5.65 26.18 29.57
C LEU A 475 6.98 26.77 29.10
N ASN A 476 7.90 25.91 28.66
CA ASN A 476 9.28 26.31 28.33
C ASN A 476 9.90 25.37 27.31
N ALA A 477 10.91 25.88 26.57
CA ALA A 477 11.81 25.09 25.74
C ALA A 477 13.23 25.66 25.81
N GLU A 478 14.20 24.77 25.88
CA GLU A 478 15.62 25.12 25.98
C GLU A 478 16.49 24.01 25.35
N PHE A 479 17.74 24.30 25.06
CA PHE A 479 18.69 23.28 24.66
C PHE A 479 19.43 22.72 25.87
N VAL A 480 19.63 21.40 25.89
CA VAL A 480 20.43 20.73 26.93
C VAL A 480 21.89 21.18 26.87
N PHE A 481 22.35 21.54 25.69
CA PHE A 481 23.66 22.19 25.46
C PHE A 481 23.59 23.06 24.21
N ASP A 482 24.39 24.15 24.19
CA ASP A 482 24.46 25.04 23.04
C ASP A 482 25.02 24.30 21.80
N PRO A 483 24.30 24.27 20.68
CA PRO A 483 24.79 23.61 19.46
C PRO A 483 26.11 24.17 18.93
N LYS A 484 26.44 25.43 19.24
CA LYS A 484 27.73 26.03 18.87
C LYS A 484 28.92 25.49 19.68
N ASN A 485 28.61 24.95 20.86
CA ASN A 485 29.57 24.37 21.80
C ASN A 485 29.28 22.89 22.05
N ALA A 486 28.70 22.21 21.05
CA ALA A 486 28.35 20.79 21.14
C ALA A 486 29.60 19.94 21.40
N PRO A 487 29.52 18.91 22.26
CA PRO A 487 30.65 18.04 22.56
C PRO A 487 31.07 17.17 21.36
N THR A 488 30.17 16.96 20.41
CA THR A 488 30.39 16.14 19.21
C THR A 488 29.72 16.78 17.97
N PRO A 489 30.21 16.50 16.75
CA PRO A 489 29.61 16.99 15.51
C PRO A 489 28.12 16.63 15.31
N GLN A 490 27.73 15.43 15.78
CA GLN A 490 26.31 14.99 15.75
C GLN A 490 25.94 14.31 17.06
N CYS A 491 24.66 14.41 17.42
CA CYS A 491 24.08 13.69 18.56
C CYS A 491 22.70 13.11 18.20
N HIS A 492 22.30 12.06 18.93
CA HIS A 492 21.00 11.40 18.67
C HIS A 492 20.48 10.60 19.86
N SER A 493 19.16 10.29 19.83
CA SER A 493 18.48 9.35 20.73
C SER A 493 18.62 9.73 22.21
N SER A 494 17.88 10.75 22.64
CA SER A 494 17.88 11.17 24.07
C SER A 494 17.01 10.30 24.96
N SER A 495 17.36 10.28 26.25
CA SER A 495 16.54 9.78 27.36
C SER A 495 16.55 10.79 28.51
N ILE A 496 15.48 10.85 29.30
CA ILE A 496 15.33 11.80 30.41
C ILE A 496 14.75 11.09 31.64
N VAL A 497 15.18 11.50 32.85
CA VAL A 497 14.64 11.06 34.11
C VAL A 497 14.56 12.22 35.12
N GLU A 498 13.68 12.07 36.13
CA GLU A 498 13.71 12.84 37.38
C GLU A 498 14.58 12.10 38.40
N LEU A 499 15.53 12.78 38.99
CA LEU A 499 16.39 12.26 40.06
C LEU A 499 15.68 12.36 41.43
N PRO A 500 16.12 11.63 42.47
CA PRO A 500 15.51 11.67 43.80
C PRO A 500 15.52 13.06 44.47
N ASP A 501 16.39 13.97 44.01
CA ASP A 501 16.45 15.37 44.47
C ASP A 501 15.52 16.32 43.69
N GLY A 502 14.69 15.77 42.78
CA GLY A 502 13.76 16.52 41.93
C GLY A 502 14.43 17.21 40.73
N GLN A 503 15.74 17.04 40.54
CA GLN A 503 16.43 17.58 39.36
C GLN A 503 16.26 16.64 38.12
N LEU A 504 16.34 17.20 36.94
CA LEU A 504 16.30 16.41 35.70
C LEU A 504 17.69 15.95 35.31
N ALA A 505 17.76 14.79 34.69
CA ALA A 505 18.95 14.31 34.02
C ALA A 505 18.61 13.75 32.62
N ALA A 506 19.49 13.98 31.66
CA ALA A 506 19.35 13.51 30.28
C ALA A 506 20.62 12.84 29.79
N THR A 507 20.44 11.88 28.87
CA THR A 507 21.53 11.20 28.18
C THR A 507 21.24 11.12 26.69
N TRP A 508 22.27 11.00 25.88
CA TRP A 508 22.22 10.81 24.42
C TRP A 508 23.52 10.16 23.94
N PHE A 509 23.57 9.70 22.71
CA PHE A 509 24.84 9.33 22.09
C PHE A 509 25.28 10.42 21.10
N GLY A 510 26.60 10.56 20.90
CA GLY A 510 27.17 11.53 19.97
C GLY A 510 28.56 11.17 19.54
N GLY A 511 28.91 11.57 18.32
CA GLY A 511 30.20 11.35 17.65
C GLY A 511 30.23 12.10 16.32
N THR A 512 31.07 11.65 15.37
CA THR A 512 31.17 12.22 14.02
C THR A 512 29.83 12.10 13.26
N ASN A 513 29.22 10.92 13.29
CA ASN A 513 27.86 10.66 12.82
C ASN A 513 27.38 9.31 13.38
N GLU A 514 26.07 9.00 13.22
CA GLU A 514 25.45 7.79 13.80
C GLU A 514 26.16 6.46 13.45
N PRO A 515 26.63 6.19 12.20
CA PRO A 515 27.34 4.96 11.90
C PRO A 515 28.81 4.94 12.31
N HIS A 516 29.36 6.05 12.81
CA HIS A 516 30.78 6.14 13.11
C HIS A 516 31.14 5.44 14.43
N ILE A 517 32.38 4.92 14.53
CA ILE A 517 32.89 4.18 15.68
C ILE A 517 33.15 5.04 16.91
N ASP A 518 33.30 6.37 16.75
CA ASP A 518 33.55 7.32 17.84
C ASP A 518 32.30 7.75 18.61
N ASN A 519 31.18 7.04 18.43
CA ASN A 519 29.99 7.36 19.18
C ASN A 519 30.16 6.99 20.66
N SER A 520 30.07 8.00 21.51
CA SER A 520 30.12 7.91 22.97
C SER A 520 28.77 8.19 23.60
N ILE A 521 28.58 7.81 24.86
CA ILE A 521 27.37 8.13 25.64
C ILE A 521 27.65 9.34 26.51
N TRP A 522 26.84 10.38 26.30
CA TRP A 522 26.91 11.67 26.97
C TRP A 522 25.78 11.80 27.98
N PHE A 523 25.98 12.53 29.04
CA PHE A 523 25.07 12.78 30.15
C PHE A 523 25.13 14.26 30.57
N SER A 524 23.98 14.82 30.90
CA SER A 524 23.88 16.11 31.61
C SER A 524 22.75 16.05 32.64
N ARG A 525 22.93 16.82 33.74
CA ARG A 525 21.85 17.01 34.72
C ARG A 525 21.53 18.50 34.86
N GLN A 526 20.30 18.81 35.21
CA GLN A 526 19.93 20.13 35.65
C GLN A 526 20.38 20.38 37.08
N VAL A 527 20.85 21.59 37.36
CA VAL A 527 21.11 22.07 38.75
C VAL A 527 20.51 23.45 38.87
N ASN A 528 19.53 23.62 39.75
CA ASN A 528 18.78 24.86 39.95
C ASN A 528 18.12 25.38 38.62
N GLY A 529 17.63 24.48 37.78
CA GLY A 529 16.99 24.80 36.54
C GLY A 529 17.91 25.00 35.31
N GLU A 530 19.24 24.90 35.49
CA GLU A 530 20.23 25.06 34.43
C GLU A 530 20.89 23.74 34.06
N TRP A 531 20.94 23.38 32.80
CA TRP A 531 21.67 22.23 32.31
C TRP A 531 23.17 22.40 32.45
N GLN A 532 23.82 21.41 33.06
CA GLN A 532 25.26 21.41 33.26
C GLN A 532 26.01 20.99 31.98
N LYS A 533 27.31 21.30 31.93
CA LYS A 533 28.15 20.87 30.82
C LYS A 533 28.05 19.36 30.60
N PRO A 534 27.90 18.89 29.36
CA PRO A 534 27.88 17.45 29.02
C PRO A 534 29.11 16.71 29.56
N LEU A 535 28.86 15.57 30.21
CA LEU A 535 29.84 14.62 30.70
C LEU A 535 29.83 13.38 29.80
N GLU A 536 31.00 12.96 29.35
CA GLU A 536 31.16 11.67 28.68
C GLU A 536 31.15 10.56 29.72
N VAL A 537 30.19 9.66 29.66
CA VAL A 537 29.98 8.54 30.60
C VAL A 537 30.63 7.26 30.11
N VAL A 538 30.54 7.02 28.80
CA VAL A 538 31.08 5.84 28.13
C VAL A 538 31.78 6.30 26.88
N ASP A 539 33.07 6.07 26.79
CA ASP A 539 33.82 6.21 25.54
C ASP A 539 33.57 4.97 24.66
N GLY A 540 33.07 5.19 23.47
CA GLY A 540 32.84 4.12 22.49
C GLY A 540 34.08 3.49 21.93
N SER A 541 35.23 4.17 22.09
CA SER A 541 36.55 3.74 21.60
C SER A 541 37.34 2.85 22.59
N GLU A 542 36.87 2.70 23.85
CA GLU A 542 37.55 1.88 24.84
C GLU A 542 37.32 0.37 24.62
N GLY A 543 38.36 -0.35 24.25
CA GLY A 543 38.42 -1.81 24.13
C GLY A 543 39.42 -2.30 23.06
N GLU A 544 39.80 -3.58 23.16
CA GLU A 544 40.79 -4.21 22.24
C GLU A 544 40.26 -4.38 20.78
N ASP A 545 38.98 -4.13 20.53
CA ASP A 545 38.35 -4.24 19.22
C ASP A 545 37.90 -2.86 18.69
N SER A 546 38.65 -2.33 17.75
CA SER A 546 38.46 -0.99 17.14
C SER A 546 37.20 -0.81 16.27
N ASP A 547 36.36 -1.83 16.10
CA ASP A 547 35.21 -1.83 15.18
C ASP A 547 33.87 -1.89 15.90
N ARG A 548 33.68 -1.09 16.94
CA ARG A 548 32.45 -1.03 17.73
C ARG A 548 31.99 0.42 17.87
N ARG A 549 30.67 0.61 18.00
CA ARG A 549 30.06 1.91 18.34
C ARG A 549 29.05 1.74 19.46
N THR A 550 28.79 2.79 20.23
CA THR A 550 27.72 2.82 21.22
C THR A 550 26.49 3.53 20.68
N GLY A 551 25.33 3.29 21.27
CA GLY A 551 24.07 3.94 20.87
C GLY A 551 22.89 3.63 21.75
N ASN A 552 21.77 4.30 21.48
CA ASN A 552 20.48 4.13 22.14
C ASN A 552 20.54 4.07 23.67
N PRO A 553 21.10 5.10 24.36
CA PRO A 553 21.13 5.13 25.80
C PRO A 553 19.72 5.27 26.38
N VAL A 554 19.48 4.61 27.51
CA VAL A 554 18.25 4.72 28.30
C VAL A 554 18.61 4.94 29.75
N LEU A 555 18.21 6.09 30.30
CA LEU A 555 18.26 6.36 31.73
C LEU A 555 17.00 5.83 32.41
N PHE A 556 17.17 5.29 33.59
CA PHE A 556 16.07 4.92 34.45
C PHE A 556 16.43 5.13 35.94
N GLN A 557 15.56 5.84 36.65
CA GLN A 557 15.66 5.99 38.11
C GLN A 557 14.63 5.06 38.77
N PRO A 558 15.04 3.91 39.30
CA PRO A 558 14.14 3.08 40.11
C PRO A 558 13.65 3.86 41.34
N LYS A 559 12.48 3.50 41.85
CA LYS A 559 11.90 4.12 43.05
C LYS A 559 12.82 4.01 44.28
N ASP A 560 13.46 2.85 44.44
CA ASP A 560 14.42 2.56 45.50
C ASP A 560 15.65 1.90 44.85
N GLY A 561 16.65 2.69 44.49
CA GLY A 561 17.86 2.15 43.85
C GLY A 561 18.72 3.21 43.14
N PRO A 562 19.87 2.80 42.59
CA PRO A 562 20.77 3.70 41.86
C PRO A 562 20.17 4.18 40.56
N LEU A 563 20.70 5.27 40.02
CA LEU A 563 20.45 5.69 38.65
C LEU A 563 21.07 4.68 37.70
N LEU A 564 20.26 4.09 36.82
CA LEU A 564 20.69 3.09 35.83
C LEU A 564 20.84 3.72 34.46
N LEU A 565 21.92 3.37 33.76
CA LEU A 565 22.15 3.73 32.36
C LEU A 565 22.37 2.46 31.54
N PHE A 566 21.44 2.18 30.64
CA PHE A 566 21.55 1.12 29.65
C PHE A 566 21.99 1.70 28.33
N TYR A 567 22.79 0.98 27.57
CA TYR A 567 23.16 1.36 26.20
C TYR A 567 23.51 0.14 25.35
N LYS A 568 23.59 0.34 24.05
CA LYS A 568 23.91 -0.72 23.08
C LYS A 568 25.33 -0.59 22.60
N VAL A 569 25.96 -1.73 22.40
CA VAL A 569 27.19 -1.86 21.64
C VAL A 569 26.90 -2.58 20.35
N VAL A 570 27.34 -2.00 19.26
CA VAL A 570 27.07 -2.45 17.90
C VAL A 570 28.42 -2.73 17.22
N PRO A 571 28.83 -4.02 17.07
CA PRO A 571 30.00 -4.34 16.29
C PRO A 571 29.73 -4.05 14.81
N LEU A 572 30.76 -3.63 14.11
CA LEU A 572 30.73 -3.36 12.67
C LEU A 572 31.55 -4.44 11.94
N GLU A 573 30.88 -5.43 11.40
CA GLU A 573 31.50 -6.44 10.54
C GLU A 573 31.42 -5.98 9.08
N ASN A 574 32.56 -5.74 8.44
CA ASN A 574 32.65 -5.19 7.07
C ASN A 574 31.82 -3.89 6.90
N GLY A 575 31.83 -3.02 7.90
CA GLY A 575 31.11 -1.75 7.90
C GLY A 575 29.58 -1.88 8.08
N ARG A 576 29.09 -3.07 8.43
CA ARG A 576 27.67 -3.31 8.73
C ARG A 576 27.48 -3.67 10.21
N ALA A 577 26.41 -3.12 10.80
CA ALA A 577 26.02 -3.46 12.16
C ALA A 577 25.61 -4.94 12.26
N SER A 578 26.21 -5.67 13.19
CA SER A 578 25.92 -7.08 13.45
C SER A 578 25.82 -7.34 14.95
N ASN A 579 25.04 -8.36 15.34
CA ASN A 579 25.06 -8.95 16.68
C ASN A 579 25.13 -7.97 17.87
N TRP A 580 24.20 -7.04 17.95
CA TRP A 580 24.13 -6.04 19.05
C TRP A 580 24.03 -6.71 20.42
N TRP A 581 24.64 -6.08 21.43
CA TRP A 581 24.44 -6.48 22.82
C TRP A 581 24.17 -5.28 23.72
N GLY A 582 23.47 -5.54 24.82
CA GLY A 582 23.21 -4.57 25.87
C GLY A 582 24.36 -4.46 26.85
N MET A 583 24.63 -3.23 27.25
CA MET A 583 25.53 -2.86 28.33
C MET A 583 24.76 -2.05 29.36
N MET A 584 25.28 -2.03 30.58
CA MET A 584 24.70 -1.27 31.68
C MET A 584 25.80 -0.71 32.58
N THR A 585 25.57 0.48 33.09
CA THR A 585 26.29 1.06 34.20
C THR A 585 25.32 1.70 35.20
N ARG A 586 25.79 2.08 36.38
CA ARG A 586 24.97 2.72 37.42
C ARG A 586 25.72 3.82 38.16
N SER A 587 24.97 4.75 38.69
CA SER A 587 25.45 5.84 39.53
C SER A 587 24.68 5.85 40.89
N GLU A 588 25.43 5.93 41.95
CA GLU A 588 24.89 6.02 43.32
C GLU A 588 24.72 7.49 43.81
N ASP A 589 25.20 8.45 43.01
CA ASP A 589 25.28 9.87 43.38
C ASP A 589 24.57 10.81 42.40
N GLY A 590 23.57 10.25 41.65
CA GLY A 590 22.73 11.00 40.69
C GLY A 590 23.50 11.43 39.45
N GLY A 591 24.42 10.59 38.94
CA GLY A 591 25.12 10.79 37.69
C GLY A 591 26.42 11.59 37.78
N ARG A 592 26.94 11.89 39.01
CA ARG A 592 28.21 12.56 39.17
C ARG A 592 29.39 11.62 38.92
N THR A 593 29.25 10.36 39.37
CA THR A 593 30.20 9.28 39.11
C THR A 593 29.47 8.03 38.65
N TRP A 594 30.14 7.20 37.86
CA TRP A 594 29.59 6.01 37.27
C TRP A 594 30.45 4.79 37.57
N ALA A 595 29.84 3.66 37.84
CA ALA A 595 30.52 2.38 38.01
C ALA A 595 31.07 1.89 36.67
N ALA A 596 32.03 0.96 36.68
CA ALA A 596 32.49 0.31 35.47
C ALA A 596 31.31 -0.41 34.77
N PRO A 597 31.11 -0.21 33.45
CA PRO A 597 30.04 -0.83 32.75
C PRO A 597 30.22 -2.37 32.59
N TRP A 598 29.10 -3.09 32.51
CA TRP A 598 29.10 -4.53 32.30
C TRP A 598 28.08 -4.96 31.22
N LYS A 599 28.36 -6.11 30.58
CA LYS A 599 27.49 -6.72 29.58
C LYS A 599 26.32 -7.44 30.26
N LEU A 600 25.09 -7.31 29.70
CA LEU A 600 23.86 -7.83 30.34
C LEU A 600 23.75 -9.36 30.32
N GLY A 601 24.25 -10.04 29.32
CA GLY A 601 24.26 -11.50 29.25
C GLY A 601 24.27 -12.06 27.82
N THR A 602 24.49 -13.37 27.70
CA THR A 602 24.71 -14.05 26.42
C THR A 602 23.70 -15.18 26.12
N ASP A 603 22.84 -15.58 27.05
CA ASP A 603 22.01 -16.77 26.91
C ASP A 603 20.58 -16.49 26.42
N ALA A 604 20.39 -15.33 25.80
CA ALA A 604 19.08 -14.94 25.28
C ALA A 604 18.76 -15.70 23.98
N LYS A 605 17.75 -16.56 24.03
CA LYS A 605 17.16 -17.17 22.84
C LYS A 605 16.16 -16.21 22.18
N LEU A 606 16.67 -15.09 21.64
CA LEU A 606 15.88 -14.07 20.99
C LEU A 606 16.08 -14.15 19.47
N GLY A 607 15.40 -15.09 18.82
CA GLY A 607 15.59 -15.29 17.38
C GLY A 607 17.04 -15.60 17.04
N SER A 608 17.63 -14.80 16.14
CA SER A 608 19.05 -14.92 15.74
C SER A 608 20.02 -14.23 16.70
N SER A 609 19.55 -13.42 17.69
CA SER A 609 20.43 -12.73 18.64
C SER A 609 20.65 -13.55 19.91
N PRO A 610 21.92 -13.90 20.24
CA PRO A 610 22.22 -14.62 21.48
C PRO A 610 22.34 -13.68 22.70
N HIS A 611 22.18 -12.36 22.53
CA HIS A 611 22.48 -11.36 23.54
C HIS A 611 21.24 -10.67 24.10
N LEU A 612 21.26 -10.43 25.42
CA LEU A 612 20.37 -9.49 26.07
C LEU A 612 20.65 -8.06 25.62
N LEU A 613 19.61 -7.27 25.45
CA LEU A 613 19.69 -5.88 25.00
C LEU A 613 19.32 -4.88 26.09
N GLY A 614 18.57 -5.30 27.12
CA GLY A 614 17.95 -4.36 28.05
C GLY A 614 16.91 -3.47 27.35
N PRO A 615 16.49 -2.37 27.96
CA PRO A 615 15.55 -1.45 27.34
C PRO A 615 16.18 -0.83 26.08
N VAL A 616 15.43 -0.81 24.98
CA VAL A 616 15.87 -0.24 23.69
C VAL A 616 15.10 1.06 23.45
N LYS A 617 15.79 2.19 23.56
CA LYS A 617 15.29 3.55 23.32
C LYS A 617 14.33 4.07 24.40
N ASN A 618 13.35 3.29 24.87
CA ASN A 618 12.32 3.74 25.80
C ASN A 618 12.53 3.16 27.22
N LYS A 619 12.04 3.90 28.22
CA LYS A 619 12.25 3.64 29.63
C LYS A 619 11.54 2.35 30.11
N PRO A 620 12.13 1.60 31.05
CA PRO A 620 11.46 0.52 31.78
C PRO A 620 10.20 0.98 32.52
N LEU A 621 9.30 0.03 32.77
CA LEU A 621 8.21 0.16 33.74
C LEU A 621 8.60 -0.62 34.99
N GLN A 622 8.62 0.04 36.16
CA GLN A 622 8.76 -0.66 37.43
C GLN A 622 7.38 -1.14 37.94
N LEU A 623 7.22 -2.45 38.05
CA LEU A 623 6.00 -3.09 38.51
C LEU A 623 5.87 -2.93 40.04
N ALA A 624 4.68 -3.21 40.59
CA ALA A 624 4.39 -3.07 42.01
C ALA A 624 5.26 -3.96 42.93
N ASP A 625 5.76 -5.08 42.42
CA ASP A 625 6.69 -6.00 43.14
C ASP A 625 8.16 -5.57 43.02
N GLY A 626 8.45 -4.42 42.41
CA GLY A 626 9.80 -3.92 42.16
C GLY A 626 10.47 -4.42 40.90
N THR A 627 9.87 -5.36 40.18
CA THR A 627 10.40 -5.88 38.91
C THR A 627 10.46 -4.77 37.85
N LEU A 628 11.57 -4.66 37.13
CA LEU A 628 11.71 -3.79 35.98
C LEU A 628 11.32 -4.55 34.73
N LEU A 629 10.25 -4.14 34.08
CA LEU A 629 9.83 -4.60 32.76
C LEU A 629 10.48 -3.70 31.72
N CYS A 630 11.56 -4.19 31.09
CA CYS A 630 12.37 -3.43 30.12
C CYS A 630 11.84 -3.65 28.70
N PRO A 631 11.33 -2.60 28.04
CA PRO A 631 10.86 -2.71 26.65
C PRO A 631 12.05 -2.83 25.72
N SER A 632 12.11 -3.96 24.98
CA SER A 632 13.24 -4.30 24.12
C SER A 632 12.81 -4.66 22.71
N SER A 633 13.75 -4.71 21.78
CA SER A 633 13.48 -5.12 20.38
C SER A 633 14.72 -5.53 19.63
N THR A 634 14.57 -6.45 18.67
CA THR A 634 15.60 -6.90 17.72
C THR A 634 15.29 -6.47 16.30
N GLU A 635 16.31 -6.41 15.41
CA GLU A 635 16.19 -5.99 14.01
C GLU A 635 16.76 -7.02 13.02
N HIS A 636 17.33 -8.14 13.47
CA HIS A 636 18.15 -9.02 12.63
C HIS A 636 17.34 -10.01 11.75
N ASP A 637 16.19 -10.46 12.24
CA ASP A 637 15.29 -11.40 11.55
C ASP A 637 13.88 -10.80 11.39
N GLY A 638 13.82 -9.52 11.02
CA GLY A 638 12.65 -8.67 11.08
C GLY A 638 12.59 -7.89 12.39
N TRP A 639 11.76 -6.86 12.43
CA TRP A 639 11.61 -6.01 13.61
C TRP A 639 10.68 -6.67 14.63
N ARG A 640 11.23 -7.08 15.76
CA ARG A 640 10.50 -7.83 16.78
C ARG A 640 10.61 -7.20 18.16
N VAL A 641 9.48 -7.03 18.80
CA VAL A 641 9.34 -6.54 20.17
C VAL A 641 9.40 -7.70 21.15
N HIS A 642 10.14 -7.54 22.23
CA HIS A 642 10.17 -8.44 23.38
C HIS A 642 10.38 -7.63 24.65
N PHE A 643 10.32 -8.29 25.81
CA PHE A 643 10.61 -7.68 27.12
C PHE A 643 11.68 -8.47 27.84
N GLU A 644 12.53 -7.74 28.54
CA GLU A 644 13.53 -8.31 29.42
C GLU A 644 13.27 -7.82 30.86
N LEU A 645 13.12 -8.74 31.79
CA LEU A 645 12.73 -8.47 33.17
C LEU A 645 13.90 -8.67 34.12
N THR A 646 14.07 -7.77 35.07
CA THR A 646 15.05 -7.92 36.16
C THR A 646 14.47 -7.48 37.48
N ARG A 647 14.81 -8.21 38.58
CA ARG A 647 14.41 -7.91 39.94
C ARG A 647 15.55 -7.43 40.81
N ASP A 648 16.76 -7.44 40.29
CA ASP A 648 18.02 -7.20 40.99
C ASP A 648 18.91 -6.19 40.25
N PHE A 649 18.25 -5.26 39.55
CA PHE A 649 18.90 -4.18 38.77
C PHE A 649 19.95 -4.70 37.77
N GLY A 650 19.55 -5.75 36.98
CA GLY A 650 20.32 -6.21 35.86
C GLY A 650 21.36 -7.29 36.11
N LYS A 651 21.30 -7.96 37.28
CA LYS A 651 22.17 -9.13 37.57
C LYS A 651 21.57 -10.41 36.97
N THR A 652 20.24 -10.57 37.05
CA THR A 652 19.50 -11.69 36.48
C THR A 652 18.37 -11.21 35.58
N TRP A 653 18.04 -11.98 34.56
CA TRP A 653 17.08 -11.61 33.53
C TRP A 653 16.14 -12.75 33.16
N GLU A 654 14.88 -12.39 32.90
CA GLU A 654 13.84 -13.24 32.33
C GLU A 654 13.35 -12.57 31.02
N ILE A 655 12.94 -13.36 30.01
CA ILE A 655 12.54 -12.86 28.70
C ILE A 655 11.09 -13.23 28.43
N ILE A 656 10.33 -12.26 27.90
CA ILE A 656 8.97 -12.45 27.37
C ILE A 656 8.96 -12.03 25.90
N GLY A 657 8.53 -12.92 25.01
CA GLY A 657 8.43 -12.66 23.60
C GLY A 657 9.41 -13.45 22.74
N PRO A 658 9.57 -13.12 21.44
CA PRO A 658 8.96 -11.94 20.75
C PRO A 658 7.43 -11.95 20.75
N ILE A 659 6.82 -10.75 20.78
CA ILE A 659 5.37 -10.58 20.85
C ILE A 659 4.75 -10.19 19.49
N ASN A 660 5.54 -10.02 18.44
CA ASN A 660 5.12 -9.86 17.05
C ASN A 660 5.95 -10.76 16.12
N ASP A 661 5.39 -11.07 14.97
CA ASP A 661 5.97 -12.00 14.00
C ASP A 661 6.87 -11.33 12.95
N ALA A 662 6.94 -10.00 12.96
CA ALA A 662 7.65 -9.19 11.97
C ALA A 662 7.15 -9.40 10.51
N LYS A 663 5.95 -9.94 10.33
CA LYS A 663 5.27 -10.11 9.04
C LYS A 663 4.14 -9.10 8.89
N ASN A 664 3.18 -9.13 9.82
CA ASN A 664 2.05 -8.21 9.85
C ASN A 664 2.44 -6.82 10.37
N PHE A 665 3.29 -6.77 11.39
CA PHE A 665 3.90 -5.54 11.90
C PHE A 665 5.39 -5.73 12.13
N ASN A 666 6.19 -4.94 11.42
CA ASN A 666 7.61 -4.73 11.69
C ASN A 666 7.75 -3.60 12.71
N ALA A 667 7.68 -3.93 13.99
CA ALA A 667 7.63 -2.97 15.08
C ALA A 667 8.82 -3.13 16.04
N ILE A 668 9.34 -1.98 16.55
CA ILE A 668 10.43 -1.90 17.51
C ILE A 668 10.23 -0.74 18.49
N GLN A 669 11.09 -0.67 19.50
CA GLN A 669 11.20 0.46 20.41
C GLN A 669 9.89 0.72 21.16
N PRO A 670 9.35 -0.27 21.90
CA PRO A 670 8.07 -0.13 22.58
C PRO A 670 8.14 0.86 23.74
N SER A 671 7.10 1.71 23.90
CA SER A 671 6.82 2.49 25.12
C SER A 671 5.68 1.81 25.88
N ILE A 672 5.83 1.58 27.17
CA ILE A 672 4.83 0.89 28.00
C ILE A 672 3.93 1.92 28.69
N LEU A 673 2.63 1.75 28.55
CA LEU A 673 1.58 2.53 29.22
C LEU A 673 0.78 1.66 30.17
N THR A 674 0.35 2.24 31.30
CA THR A 674 -0.52 1.59 32.28
C THR A 674 -1.92 2.19 32.21
N HIS A 675 -2.95 1.36 32.38
CA HIS A 675 -4.35 1.79 32.39
C HIS A 675 -5.01 1.55 33.75
N ALA A 676 -6.02 2.37 34.08
CA ALA A 676 -6.72 2.29 35.37
C ALA A 676 -7.39 0.92 35.62
N ASP A 677 -7.67 0.16 34.59
CA ASP A 677 -8.22 -1.21 34.65
C ASP A 677 -7.14 -2.30 34.83
N GLY A 678 -5.88 -1.90 35.01
CA GLY A 678 -4.74 -2.80 35.24
C GLY A 678 -4.13 -3.37 33.96
N ARG A 679 -4.65 -3.04 32.79
CA ARG A 679 -4.04 -3.43 31.49
C ARG A 679 -2.77 -2.65 31.21
N LEU A 680 -1.87 -3.28 30.47
CA LEU A 680 -0.74 -2.60 29.85
C LEU A 680 -0.97 -2.44 28.36
N GLN A 681 -0.43 -1.36 27.81
CA GLN A 681 -0.39 -1.11 26.37
C GLN A 681 1.03 -0.80 25.95
N VAL A 682 1.46 -1.25 24.79
CA VAL A 682 2.68 -0.77 24.15
C VAL A 682 2.37 0.02 22.90
N LEU A 683 3.12 1.13 22.73
CA LEU A 683 3.14 1.91 21.51
C LEU A 683 4.53 1.81 20.88
N CYS A 684 4.60 1.46 19.60
CA CYS A 684 5.83 1.11 18.92
C CYS A 684 6.03 1.92 17.65
N ARG A 685 7.29 2.22 17.34
CA ARG A 685 7.72 2.59 16.01
C ARG A 685 7.48 1.42 15.08
N SER A 686 6.96 1.67 13.86
CA SER A 686 6.74 0.63 12.88
C SER A 686 7.20 1.02 11.47
N GLN A 687 7.33 0.02 10.60
CA GLN A 687 7.59 0.23 9.17
C GLN A 687 6.29 0.48 8.39
N GLU A 688 5.14 0.22 8.98
CA GLU A 688 3.80 0.28 8.38
C GLU A 688 3.23 1.70 8.28
N GLY A 689 4.04 2.74 8.58
CA GLY A 689 3.62 4.13 8.44
C GLY A 689 2.75 4.66 9.59
N VAL A 690 2.52 3.86 10.63
CA VAL A 690 1.69 4.18 11.80
C VAL A 690 2.41 3.88 13.10
N VAL A 691 1.94 4.42 14.21
CA VAL A 691 2.31 3.93 15.54
C VAL A 691 1.57 2.61 15.76
N ALA A 692 2.32 1.51 15.90
CA ALA A 692 1.75 0.21 16.19
C ALA A 692 1.50 0.02 17.69
N GLN A 693 0.53 -0.83 18.05
CA GLN A 693 0.17 -1.10 19.45
C GLN A 693 -0.14 -2.56 19.70
N SER A 694 0.09 -2.99 20.96
CA SER A 694 -0.40 -4.25 21.51
C SER A 694 -0.82 -4.08 22.94
N TRP A 695 -1.63 -5.00 23.46
CA TRP A 695 -2.24 -4.93 24.79
C TRP A 695 -1.97 -6.19 25.60
N SER A 696 -1.76 -6.02 26.91
CA SER A 696 -1.65 -7.10 27.89
C SER A 696 -2.71 -6.95 28.97
N ASN A 697 -3.34 -8.07 29.35
CA ASN A 697 -4.34 -8.14 30.41
C ASN A 697 -3.82 -8.81 31.71
N ASP A 698 -2.54 -9.18 31.75
CA ASP A 698 -1.92 -10.00 32.79
C ASP A 698 -0.58 -9.44 33.29
N ALA A 699 -0.49 -8.09 33.37
CA ALA A 699 0.69 -7.34 33.79
C ALA A 699 1.94 -7.59 32.94
N GLY A 700 1.76 -7.78 31.63
CA GLY A 700 2.84 -7.91 30.65
C GLY A 700 3.37 -9.32 30.45
N LYS A 701 2.74 -10.35 31.00
CA LYS A 701 3.15 -11.75 30.82
C LYS A 701 2.79 -12.26 29.42
N THR A 702 1.62 -11.88 28.92
CA THR A 702 1.19 -12.18 27.56
C THR A 702 0.64 -10.94 26.86
N TRP A 703 0.75 -10.90 25.55
CA TRP A 703 0.38 -9.76 24.71
C TRP A 703 -0.53 -10.20 23.57
N GLY A 704 -1.52 -9.37 23.27
CA GLY A 704 -2.41 -9.56 22.13
C GLY A 704 -1.71 -9.25 20.79
N PRO A 705 -2.40 -9.46 19.66
CA PRO A 705 -1.86 -9.16 18.35
C PRO A 705 -1.57 -7.65 18.21
N PHE A 706 -0.58 -7.33 17.38
CA PHE A 706 -0.31 -5.94 17.03
C PHE A 706 -1.42 -5.38 16.15
N THR A 707 -1.78 -4.14 16.41
CA THR A 707 -2.76 -3.38 15.62
C THR A 707 -2.24 -1.97 15.37
N ALA A 708 -2.79 -1.29 14.36
CA ALA A 708 -2.49 0.10 14.09
C ALA A 708 -3.23 1.05 15.03
N THR A 709 -2.60 2.15 15.40
CA THR A 709 -3.30 3.34 15.91
C THR A 709 -3.69 4.27 14.76
N ALA A 710 -4.49 5.30 15.04
CA ALA A 710 -4.76 6.38 14.09
C ALA A 710 -3.60 7.38 13.92
N LEU A 711 -2.48 7.19 14.60
CA LEU A 711 -1.33 8.11 14.57
C LEU A 711 -0.34 7.69 13.48
N PRO A 712 0.05 8.59 12.55
CA PRO A 712 1.08 8.28 11.56
C PRO A 712 2.46 8.14 12.22
N ASN A 713 3.34 7.39 11.56
CA ASN A 713 4.74 7.27 11.95
C ASN A 713 5.64 7.14 10.71
N PRO A 714 6.58 8.06 10.48
CA PRO A 714 7.47 8.02 9.32
C PRO A 714 8.63 7.04 9.51
N ASN A 715 8.43 5.96 10.25
CA ASN A 715 9.49 5.07 10.69
C ASN A 715 10.48 5.81 11.63
N SER A 716 9.94 6.45 12.67
CA SER A 716 10.69 7.22 13.66
C SER A 716 10.38 6.75 15.08
N GLY A 717 11.38 6.78 15.97
CA GLY A 717 11.20 6.48 17.39
C GLY A 717 10.14 7.39 18.01
N THR A 718 9.30 6.81 18.88
CA THR A 718 8.29 7.50 19.69
C THR A 718 8.57 7.26 21.17
N ASP A 719 8.00 8.05 22.05
CA ASP A 719 7.89 7.71 23.47
C ASP A 719 6.55 8.16 24.04
N ALA A 720 6.08 7.45 25.07
CA ALA A 720 4.80 7.71 25.69
C ALA A 720 4.87 7.56 27.22
N VAL A 721 3.90 8.19 27.90
CA VAL A 721 3.77 8.15 29.35
C VAL A 721 2.31 8.14 29.77
N THR A 722 1.99 7.39 30.83
CA THR A 722 0.70 7.50 31.53
C THR A 722 0.79 8.65 32.52
N LEU A 723 -0.09 9.62 32.38
CA LEU A 723 -0.18 10.79 33.27
C LEU A 723 -0.84 10.42 34.61
N ALA A 724 -0.55 11.19 35.62
CA ALA A 724 -1.11 10.99 36.98
C ALA A 724 -2.65 11.04 37.01
N ASP A 725 -3.29 11.72 36.07
CA ASP A 725 -4.74 11.78 35.92
C ASP A 725 -5.34 10.60 35.10
N GLY A 726 -4.50 9.63 34.70
CA GLY A 726 -4.89 8.43 33.96
C GLY A 726 -4.94 8.59 32.44
N ARG A 727 -4.77 9.81 31.90
CA ARG A 727 -4.62 10.01 30.46
C ARG A 727 -3.29 9.45 29.97
N GLN A 728 -3.26 9.10 28.70
CA GLN A 728 -2.06 8.67 27.97
C GLN A 728 -1.54 9.82 27.14
N LEU A 729 -0.22 10.04 27.13
CA LEU A 729 0.44 11.05 26.31
C LEU A 729 1.53 10.39 25.48
N ILE A 730 1.58 10.70 24.19
CA ILE A 730 2.63 10.26 23.26
C ILE A 730 3.29 11.45 22.57
N VAL A 731 4.61 11.35 22.38
CA VAL A 731 5.40 12.26 21.53
C VAL A 731 5.87 11.49 20.30
N TYR A 732 5.54 11.99 19.11
CA TYR A 732 5.72 11.26 17.86
C TYR A 732 5.85 12.21 16.67
N ASN A 733 6.34 11.70 15.53
CA ASN A 733 6.35 12.45 14.29
C ASN A 733 5.03 12.24 13.53
N HIS A 734 4.22 13.30 13.40
CA HIS A 734 2.94 13.28 12.68
C HIS A 734 3.13 13.48 11.18
N THR A 735 3.88 12.59 10.56
CA THR A 735 4.22 12.62 9.12
C THR A 735 4.31 11.23 8.57
N LEU A 736 4.51 11.15 7.25
CA LEU A 736 4.83 9.92 6.54
C LEU A 736 6.28 9.94 6.05
N LYS A 737 6.87 8.76 5.88
CA LYS A 737 8.17 8.60 5.27
C LYS A 737 8.06 8.90 3.77
N ARG A 738 8.97 9.75 3.23
CA ARG A 738 9.05 10.06 1.80
C ARG A 738 7.85 10.78 1.18
N ALA A 739 7.07 11.52 1.95
CA ALA A 739 6.07 12.44 1.44
C ALA A 739 6.72 13.79 0.99
N PRO A 740 6.03 14.66 0.24
CA PRO A 740 6.40 16.08 0.15
C PRO A 740 6.42 16.71 1.55
N PHE A 741 7.20 17.79 1.74
CA PHE A 741 7.19 18.50 3.03
C PHE A 741 5.75 18.95 3.39
N PRO A 742 5.30 18.67 4.64
CA PRO A 742 5.99 18.07 5.79
C PRO A 742 6.13 16.54 5.68
N ALA A 743 7.36 16.03 5.84
CA ALA A 743 7.69 14.62 5.63
C ALA A 743 8.77 14.12 6.57
N ASN A 744 8.92 12.81 6.67
CA ASN A 744 9.93 12.17 7.49
C ASN A 744 9.83 12.65 8.96
N ARG A 745 10.94 13.11 9.53
CA ARG A 745 11.06 13.55 10.93
C ARG A 745 10.96 15.08 11.08
N SER A 746 10.27 15.76 10.14
CA SER A 746 10.18 17.23 10.09
C SER A 746 9.09 17.84 10.94
N VAL A 747 8.15 17.03 11.46
CA VAL A 747 7.05 17.50 12.35
C VAL A 747 7.03 16.63 13.58
N LEU A 748 7.18 17.24 14.75
CA LEU A 748 7.11 16.58 16.04
C LEU A 748 5.88 17.04 16.82
N ASN A 749 5.05 16.10 17.24
CA ASN A 749 3.76 16.36 17.89
C ASN A 749 3.61 15.68 19.24
N VAL A 750 2.70 16.26 20.04
CA VAL A 750 2.16 15.63 21.25
C VAL A 750 0.70 15.28 20.98
N ALA A 751 0.31 14.06 21.32
CA ALA A 751 -1.09 13.64 21.33
C ALA A 751 -1.46 13.04 22.68
N VAL A 752 -2.75 13.18 23.05
CA VAL A 752 -3.30 12.63 24.30
C VAL A 752 -4.48 11.70 24.01
N SER A 753 -4.70 10.74 24.90
CA SER A 753 -5.81 9.80 24.86
C SER A 753 -6.32 9.50 26.26
N THR A 754 -7.62 9.31 26.42
CA THR A 754 -8.24 8.87 27.69
C THR A 754 -8.46 7.34 27.75
N ASP A 755 -8.36 6.66 26.62
CA ASP A 755 -8.65 5.22 26.47
C ASP A 755 -7.50 4.42 25.81
N GLY A 756 -6.39 5.09 25.45
CA GLY A 756 -5.28 4.49 24.71
C GLY A 756 -5.60 4.13 23.25
N ARG A 757 -6.81 4.38 22.78
CA ARG A 757 -7.29 4.01 21.44
C ARG A 757 -7.58 5.23 20.58
N LYS A 758 -8.29 6.23 21.13
CA LYS A 758 -8.63 7.48 20.44
C LYS A 758 -7.63 8.55 20.81
N TRP A 759 -6.77 8.91 19.90
CA TRP A 759 -5.69 9.88 20.08
C TRP A 759 -6.05 11.22 19.49
N LYS A 760 -5.81 12.30 20.24
CA LYS A 760 -6.03 13.69 19.82
C LYS A 760 -4.69 14.42 19.83
N PRO A 761 -4.17 14.88 18.66
CA PRO A 761 -3.04 15.82 18.64
C PRO A 761 -3.39 17.12 19.40
N VAL A 762 -2.53 17.51 20.32
CA VAL A 762 -2.78 18.69 21.19
C VAL A 762 -1.75 19.81 21.03
N LEU A 763 -0.50 19.46 20.65
CA LEU A 763 0.57 20.41 20.38
C LEU A 763 1.42 19.94 19.19
N THR A 764 1.89 20.91 18.40
CA THR A 764 2.98 20.75 17.44
C THR A 764 4.23 21.41 18.01
N LEU A 765 5.24 20.62 18.31
CA LEU A 765 6.48 21.10 18.94
C LEU A 765 7.47 21.63 17.89
N GLU A 766 7.52 20.99 16.72
CA GLU A 766 8.39 21.36 15.59
C GLU A 766 7.66 21.15 14.26
N GLN A 767 7.89 22.08 13.30
CA GLN A 767 7.32 21.99 11.96
C GLN A 767 8.18 22.79 10.96
N GLU A 768 9.40 22.31 10.71
CA GLU A 768 10.29 22.89 9.72
C GLU A 768 11.15 21.82 9.04
N LYS A 769 11.90 22.19 7.99
CA LYS A 769 12.86 21.27 7.36
C LYS A 769 13.97 20.92 8.35
N GLY A 770 14.12 19.65 8.64
CA GLY A 770 15.09 19.14 9.59
C GLY A 770 14.69 17.79 10.17
N GLU A 771 15.51 17.28 11.06
CA GLU A 771 15.21 16.08 11.83
C GLU A 771 14.90 16.45 13.28
N PHE A 772 13.66 16.16 13.73
CA PHE A 772 13.20 16.29 15.11
C PHE A 772 12.65 14.94 15.53
N SER A 773 13.46 14.16 16.26
CA SER A 773 13.17 12.73 16.37
C SER A 773 13.64 12.15 17.70
N TYR A 774 13.30 10.90 17.91
CA TYR A 774 13.65 10.11 19.09
C TYR A 774 13.33 10.84 20.41
N PRO A 775 12.07 11.27 20.61
CA PRO A 775 11.66 11.88 21.85
C PRO A 775 11.75 10.90 23.02
N ALA A 776 12.04 11.43 24.20
CA ALA A 776 11.81 10.78 25.47
C ALA A 776 10.89 11.66 26.31
N VAL A 777 9.95 11.07 27.04
CA VAL A 777 8.95 11.81 27.82
C VAL A 777 8.74 11.19 29.20
N ILE A 778 8.68 12.04 30.21
CA ILE A 778 8.31 11.68 31.61
C ILE A 778 7.30 12.67 32.13
N GLN A 779 6.57 12.28 33.17
CA GLN A 779 5.90 13.20 34.07
C GLN A 779 6.64 13.20 35.41
N THR A 780 7.00 14.38 35.90
CA THR A 780 7.71 14.58 37.17
C THR A 780 6.77 14.66 38.39
N THR A 781 7.32 14.56 39.56
CA THR A 781 6.58 14.60 40.85
C THR A 781 5.85 15.93 41.06
N ASP A 782 6.29 17.03 40.44
CA ASP A 782 5.59 18.33 40.45
C ASP A 782 4.42 18.39 39.44
N GLY A 783 4.14 17.28 38.75
CA GLY A 783 3.02 17.12 37.83
C GLY A 783 3.29 17.60 36.40
N LYS A 784 4.45 18.22 36.13
CA LYS A 784 4.81 18.64 34.76
C LYS A 784 5.24 17.48 33.90
N VAL A 785 5.12 17.67 32.57
CA VAL A 785 5.63 16.75 31.59
C VAL A 785 6.90 17.31 30.96
N HIS A 786 7.96 16.52 30.97
CA HIS A 786 9.25 16.88 30.39
C HIS A 786 9.56 15.99 29.21
N ILE A 787 9.96 16.61 28.09
CA ILE A 787 10.25 15.96 26.82
C ILE A 787 11.66 16.35 26.38
N THR A 788 12.48 15.38 26.00
CA THR A 788 13.73 15.64 25.27
C THR A 788 13.67 14.99 23.90
N TYR A 789 14.33 15.57 22.93
CA TYR A 789 14.44 15.01 21.56
C TYR A 789 15.65 15.53 20.82
N THR A 790 16.09 14.76 19.83
CA THR A 790 17.12 15.18 18.87
C THR A 790 16.62 16.35 18.05
N TRP A 791 17.33 17.48 18.10
CA TRP A 791 17.08 18.66 17.29
C TRP A 791 18.14 18.77 16.21
N LYS A 792 17.77 18.54 14.94
CA LYS A 792 18.62 18.61 13.73
C LYS A 792 19.92 17.81 13.79
N ARG A 793 20.02 16.86 14.73
CA ARG A 793 21.26 16.14 15.10
C ARG A 793 22.39 17.03 15.64
N GLU A 794 22.13 18.29 15.90
CA GLU A 794 23.08 19.27 16.38
C GLU A 794 23.11 19.36 17.92
N THR A 795 21.93 19.17 18.55
CA THR A 795 21.77 19.23 20.01
C THR A 795 20.55 18.43 20.46
N ILE A 796 20.36 18.35 21.78
CA ILE A 796 19.16 17.83 22.41
C ILE A 796 18.33 19.00 22.91
N LYS A 797 17.06 19.05 22.49
CA LYS A 797 16.09 20.05 22.97
C LYS A 797 15.24 19.48 24.08
N HIS A 798 15.04 20.27 25.14
CA HIS A 798 14.16 19.98 26.26
C HIS A 798 12.94 20.89 26.20
N VAL A 799 11.76 20.33 26.48
CA VAL A 799 10.45 21.03 26.52
C VAL A 799 9.72 20.64 27.78
N ALA A 800 9.16 21.62 28.48
CA ALA A 800 8.30 21.42 29.65
C ALA A 800 6.85 21.79 29.32
N LEU A 801 5.91 20.93 29.72
CA LEU A 801 4.47 21.10 29.50
C LEU A 801 3.69 21.02 30.83
N ASP A 802 2.56 21.74 30.87
CA ASP A 802 1.53 21.56 31.89
C ASP A 802 0.41 20.65 31.33
N PRO A 803 0.34 19.37 31.71
CA PRO A 803 -0.65 18.46 31.17
C PRO A 803 -2.10 18.83 31.53
N ASN A 804 -2.34 19.63 32.57
CA ASN A 804 -3.68 20.07 32.98
C ASN A 804 -4.30 21.04 31.98
N GLN A 805 -3.48 21.62 31.10
CA GLN A 805 -3.91 22.56 30.07
C GLN A 805 -3.96 21.93 28.66
N LEU A 806 -3.63 20.65 28.50
CA LEU A 806 -3.61 19.94 27.20
C LEU A 806 -4.96 19.33 26.83
#